data_e43263a6949d4f542b898a631fe27482
#
_entry.id   e43263a6949d4f542b898a631fe27482
#
_cell.length_a   1.000
_cell.length_b   1.000
_cell.length_c   1.000
_cell.angle_alpha   90.00
_cell.angle_beta   90.00
_cell.angle_gamma   90.00
#
_symmetry.space_group_name_H-M   'P 1'
#
loop_
_entity.id
_entity.type
_entity.pdbx_description
1 polymer ?
#
loop_
_entity_poly.entity_id
_entity_poly.type
_entity_poly.pdbx_seq_one_letter_code
_entity_poly.pdbx_strand_id
1 'polypeptide(L)'
;MNKNIKFTVLVIGLLLLLLLVYSNHFNNGFYFDDSHTISNNESIRDLSNVWSFFTDASTFSSLPANQAYRPMVTLMNAFDYWAAGGLDPFYFHISIFFWYIVQLTLMFFFFKNILNLSFDNHPFVPVICLFLVGFYGLHTANAETINYIISRSDSFSTLCVIAAFVLFQQTVPRKYYLYLFPMVVGIWTKQTGVMFVPLLFLYVLLFEEDFSWKAKATKVWLSKVITAAKTTLPALIVGFTLFVVNQFIFTPSSTVSSNTTVTKWDYFMTQWYIITHYLSNFLLPMNLSADPDFTVITDFFDPRILIGLFVVVVMFLLALYSFRSRKLRGFGFGLLWFFVALLPSSSFVPLYQIANDHRTFFPYVGLVLAIGFVVCFVAIRNEKFIHKNQLIKPSLLLSAALILGLYSFGTYQRNEIWSSSETLWYDVTQKSPNNGRGHMNYGLTKMAKGEYNLALVCFNKASETIPRYSYLHINMGILNNAMGRPDDAEKSFILAQNYDKNNPEVYYHYANWLLGENRFDEAKKNVDQALVLSPAHSSAKSLLVQILSKGANTITALEIDALEIPSADKYISLSLAYYKNGMFIEAIEACNKALEINPKLPVAYNNICSSLNQLKKWGKAEAACQKAIELYPDYQLAKNNLLWAQTELIKAK
;
A
#
# COMPACT_ATOMS: atom_id res chain seq x y z
N MET A 1 44.79 7.32 16.12
CA MET A 1 43.71 7.66 15.18
C MET A 1 42.82 8.74 15.82
N ASN A 2 42.63 9.87 15.13
CA ASN A 2 41.85 11.02 15.61
C ASN A 2 40.43 10.60 15.98
N LYS A 3 39.79 11.21 17.03
CA LYS A 3 38.44 10.88 17.46
C LYS A 3 37.41 10.97 16.31
N ASN A 4 37.58 11.97 15.43
CA ASN A 4 36.67 12.16 14.27
C ASN A 4 36.82 11.01 13.26
N ILE A 5 38.04 10.52 13.00
CA ILE A 5 38.28 9.40 12.08
C ILE A 5 37.60 8.11 12.62
N LYS A 6 37.71 7.86 13.94
CA LYS A 6 37.05 6.67 14.55
C LYS A 6 35.55 6.72 14.41
N PHE A 7 34.93 7.87 14.61
CA PHE A 7 33.47 8.01 14.51
C PHE A 7 33.04 7.86 13.04
N THR A 8 33.73 8.46 12.08
CA THR A 8 33.44 8.30 10.65
C THR A 8 33.51 6.83 10.22
N VAL A 9 34.52 6.09 10.70
CA VAL A 9 34.63 4.63 10.42
C VAL A 9 33.43 3.86 10.95
N LEU A 10 32.92 4.19 12.14
CA LEU A 10 31.71 3.55 12.68
C LEU A 10 30.45 3.86 11.86
N VAL A 11 30.31 5.11 11.38
CA VAL A 11 29.19 5.51 10.51
C VAL A 11 29.24 4.75 9.18
N ILE A 12 30.40 4.72 8.53
CA ILE A 12 30.57 3.96 7.28
C ILE A 12 30.31 2.48 7.52
N GLY A 13 30.83 1.90 8.60
CA GLY A 13 30.60 0.52 8.97
C GLY A 13 29.12 0.18 9.15
N LEU A 14 28.36 1.07 9.79
CA LEU A 14 26.92 0.89 9.94
C LEU A 14 26.18 1.00 8.59
N LEU A 15 26.54 1.94 7.73
CA LEU A 15 25.94 2.06 6.39
C LEU A 15 26.22 0.82 5.53
N LEU A 16 27.44 0.30 5.56
CA LEU A 16 27.80 -0.92 4.85
C LEU A 16 27.04 -2.15 5.41
N LEU A 17 26.89 -2.21 6.74
CA LEU A 17 26.10 -3.27 7.37
C LEU A 17 24.64 -3.21 6.97
N LEU A 18 24.02 -2.03 6.94
CA LEU A 18 22.64 -1.84 6.46
C LEU A 18 22.50 -2.28 5.00
N LEU A 19 23.40 -1.86 4.11
CA LEU A 19 23.40 -2.28 2.71
C LEU A 19 23.53 -3.81 2.57
N LEU A 20 24.39 -4.43 3.36
CA LEU A 20 24.58 -5.87 3.34
C LEU A 20 23.31 -6.60 3.80
N VAL A 21 22.71 -6.17 4.91
CA VAL A 21 21.53 -6.81 5.51
C VAL A 21 20.29 -6.68 4.64
N TYR A 22 20.15 -5.56 3.93
CA TYR A 22 19.04 -5.32 3.01
C TYR A 22 19.38 -5.66 1.55
N SER A 23 20.53 -6.35 1.27
CA SER A 23 20.91 -6.67 -0.10
C SER A 23 19.89 -7.54 -0.84
N ASN A 24 19.21 -8.45 -0.14
CA ASN A 24 18.16 -9.31 -0.69
C ASN A 24 16.79 -8.62 -0.82
N HIS A 25 16.56 -7.51 -0.12
CA HIS A 25 15.35 -6.69 -0.22
C HIS A 25 15.06 -6.21 -1.66
N PHE A 26 16.09 -5.89 -2.42
CA PHE A 26 15.94 -5.32 -3.77
C PHE A 26 15.39 -6.31 -4.80
N ASN A 27 15.33 -7.61 -4.47
CA ASN A 27 14.80 -8.66 -5.35
C ASN A 27 13.34 -9.03 -5.00
N ASN A 28 12.73 -8.36 -4.01
CA ASN A 28 11.39 -8.68 -3.56
C ASN A 28 10.33 -8.13 -4.55
N GLY A 29 9.14 -8.73 -4.57
CA GLY A 29 8.06 -8.40 -5.48
C GLY A 29 7.02 -7.43 -4.89
N PHE A 30 5.89 -7.33 -5.59
CA PHE A 30 4.68 -6.65 -5.12
C PHE A 30 3.80 -7.61 -4.34
N TYR A 31 3.29 -7.19 -3.17
CA TYR A 31 2.48 -8.01 -2.27
C TYR A 31 1.26 -7.27 -1.73
N PHE A 32 0.21 -8.01 -1.35
CA PHE A 32 -1.01 -7.48 -0.72
C PHE A 32 -1.61 -6.28 -1.48
N ASP A 33 -1.69 -5.13 -0.82
CA ASP A 33 -2.30 -3.92 -1.36
C ASP A 33 -1.49 -3.28 -2.51
N ASP A 34 -0.23 -3.72 -2.74
CA ASP A 34 0.54 -3.28 -3.91
C ASP A 34 -0.18 -3.64 -5.21
N SER A 35 -1.01 -4.69 -5.20
CA SER A 35 -1.80 -5.12 -6.36
C SER A 35 -2.74 -4.01 -6.86
N HIS A 36 -3.49 -3.39 -5.98
CA HIS A 36 -4.48 -2.35 -6.34
C HIS A 36 -3.95 -0.92 -6.23
N THR A 37 -2.84 -0.70 -5.52
CA THR A 37 -2.24 0.64 -5.37
C THR A 37 -1.12 0.89 -6.38
N ILE A 38 -0.53 -0.18 -6.94
CA ILE A 38 0.59 -0.11 -7.89
C ILE A 38 0.28 -0.90 -9.15
N SER A 39 0.20 -2.26 -9.07
CA SER A 39 0.18 -3.12 -10.26
C SER A 39 -1.04 -2.89 -11.16
N ASN A 40 -2.22 -2.72 -10.58
CA ASN A 40 -3.49 -2.49 -11.29
C ASN A 40 -3.94 -1.02 -11.24
N ASN A 41 -3.08 -0.10 -10.77
CA ASN A 41 -3.41 1.32 -10.68
C ASN A 41 -2.95 2.08 -11.93
N GLU A 42 -3.88 2.36 -12.83
CA GLU A 42 -3.60 3.12 -14.06
C GLU A 42 -3.20 4.59 -13.77
N SER A 43 -3.66 5.17 -12.64
CA SER A 43 -3.42 6.58 -12.32
C SER A 43 -1.93 6.91 -12.17
N ILE A 44 -1.10 5.95 -11.70
CA ILE A 44 0.34 6.16 -11.46
C ILE A 44 1.18 6.02 -12.73
N ARG A 45 0.60 5.59 -13.85
CA ARG A 45 1.35 5.27 -15.08
C ARG A 45 1.77 6.48 -15.89
N ASP A 46 1.19 7.64 -15.60
CA ASP A 46 1.50 8.89 -16.29
C ASP A 46 1.71 10.02 -15.28
N LEU A 47 2.89 10.65 -15.29
CA LEU A 47 3.21 11.79 -14.43
C LEU A 47 2.38 13.04 -14.77
N SER A 48 1.71 13.12 -15.92
CA SER A 48 0.76 14.21 -16.21
C SER A 48 -0.42 14.21 -15.23
N ASN A 49 -0.71 13.08 -14.56
CA ASN A 49 -1.75 12.93 -13.55
C ASN A 49 -1.37 13.50 -12.17
N VAL A 50 -0.17 14.05 -11.98
CA VAL A 50 0.33 14.51 -10.65
C VAL A 50 -0.66 15.45 -9.96
N TRP A 51 -1.28 16.37 -10.71
CA TRP A 51 -2.27 17.28 -10.12
C TRP A 51 -3.50 16.54 -9.57
N SER A 52 -3.95 15.51 -10.27
CA SER A 52 -5.10 14.69 -9.83
C SER A 52 -4.82 13.95 -8.53
N PHE A 53 -3.56 13.60 -8.23
CA PHE A 53 -3.21 12.95 -6.96
C PHE A 53 -3.57 13.80 -5.74
N PHE A 54 -3.52 15.14 -5.89
CA PHE A 54 -3.83 16.09 -4.81
C PHE A 54 -5.29 16.55 -4.79
N THR A 55 -6.09 16.22 -5.81
CA THR A 55 -7.48 16.67 -5.94
C THR A 55 -8.49 15.54 -5.97
N ASP A 56 -8.05 14.29 -6.18
CA ASP A 56 -8.92 13.11 -6.30
C ASP A 56 -8.33 11.91 -5.54
N ALA A 57 -8.99 11.49 -4.47
CA ALA A 57 -8.60 10.34 -3.65
C ALA A 57 -8.73 8.99 -4.37
N SER A 58 -9.50 8.91 -5.46
CA SER A 58 -9.66 7.68 -6.25
C SER A 58 -8.35 7.24 -6.93
N THR A 59 -7.43 8.19 -7.16
CA THR A 59 -6.12 7.93 -7.77
C THR A 59 -5.19 7.06 -6.93
N PHE A 60 -5.47 6.88 -5.63
CA PHE A 60 -4.66 6.07 -4.72
C PHE A 60 -4.82 4.57 -4.97
N SER A 61 -6.01 4.11 -5.36
CA SER A 61 -6.32 2.69 -5.48
C SER A 61 -7.31 2.41 -6.61
N SER A 62 -7.07 1.35 -7.39
CA SER A 62 -8.02 0.85 -8.39
C SER A 62 -9.25 0.20 -7.75
N LEU A 63 -9.19 -0.19 -6.46
CA LEU A 63 -10.34 -0.74 -5.72
C LEU A 63 -11.10 0.37 -4.98
N PRO A 64 -12.39 0.61 -5.29
CA PRO A 64 -13.17 1.67 -4.64
C PRO A 64 -13.24 1.59 -3.11
N ALA A 65 -13.30 0.37 -2.55
CA ALA A 65 -13.34 0.15 -1.11
C ALA A 65 -12.03 0.51 -0.38
N ASN A 66 -10.91 0.57 -1.12
CA ASN A 66 -9.57 0.83 -0.59
C ASN A 66 -9.04 2.22 -0.96
N GLN A 67 -9.89 3.07 -1.54
CA GLN A 67 -9.51 4.44 -1.87
C GLN A 67 -9.26 5.25 -0.61
N ALA A 68 -8.18 6.02 -0.61
CA ALA A 68 -7.78 6.89 0.51
C ALA A 68 -7.02 8.11 -0.01
N TYR A 69 -7.16 9.24 0.66
CA TYR A 69 -6.42 10.44 0.28
C TYR A 69 -4.99 10.39 0.80
N ARG A 70 -4.07 9.92 -0.06
CA ARG A 70 -2.62 9.80 0.21
C ARG A 70 -1.80 10.29 -0.98
N PRO A 71 -1.90 11.58 -1.35
CA PRO A 71 -1.30 12.12 -2.58
C PRO A 71 0.21 11.89 -2.68
N MET A 72 0.93 11.97 -1.56
CA MET A 72 2.39 11.77 -1.57
C MET A 72 2.78 10.32 -1.86
N VAL A 73 2.00 9.34 -1.41
CA VAL A 73 2.26 7.92 -1.72
C VAL A 73 2.02 7.65 -3.21
N THR A 74 0.90 8.16 -3.74
CA THR A 74 0.57 8.05 -5.17
C THR A 74 1.66 8.70 -6.03
N LEU A 75 2.12 9.91 -5.63
CA LEU A 75 3.20 10.61 -6.32
C LEU A 75 4.52 9.81 -6.31
N MET A 76 4.90 9.25 -5.16
CA MET A 76 6.11 8.42 -5.05
C MET A 76 6.01 7.16 -5.92
N ASN A 77 4.85 6.49 -5.92
CA ASN A 77 4.63 5.32 -6.77
C ASN A 77 4.69 5.68 -8.27
N ALA A 78 4.10 6.81 -8.67
CA ALA A 78 4.15 7.30 -10.04
C ALA A 78 5.57 7.66 -10.48
N PHE A 79 6.36 8.27 -9.57
CA PHE A 79 7.76 8.59 -9.84
C PHE A 79 8.60 7.31 -10.00
N ASP A 80 8.40 6.31 -9.11
CA ASP A 80 9.13 5.05 -9.20
C ASP A 80 8.77 4.28 -10.48
N TYR A 81 7.47 4.28 -10.87
CA TYR A 81 7.00 3.71 -12.14
C TYR A 81 7.66 4.39 -13.34
N TRP A 82 7.72 5.73 -13.34
CA TRP A 82 8.39 6.50 -14.38
C TRP A 82 9.89 6.21 -14.45
N ALA A 83 10.57 6.17 -13.31
CA ALA A 83 12.00 5.89 -13.23
C ALA A 83 12.36 4.46 -13.68
N ALA A 84 11.46 3.50 -13.43
CA ALA A 84 11.57 2.12 -13.88
C ALA A 84 11.25 1.94 -15.37
N GLY A 85 10.54 2.89 -15.99
CA GLY A 85 9.96 2.71 -17.32
C GLY A 85 8.82 1.68 -17.35
N GLY A 86 8.23 1.34 -16.18
CA GLY A 86 7.16 0.35 -16.03
C GLY A 86 7.04 -0.23 -14.63
N LEU A 87 6.43 -1.41 -14.52
CA LEU A 87 6.23 -2.14 -13.26
C LEU A 87 7.44 -3.01 -12.93
N ASP A 88 8.54 -2.40 -12.48
CA ASP A 88 9.71 -3.11 -11.98
C ASP A 88 9.86 -2.87 -10.46
N PRO A 89 9.63 -3.89 -9.59
CA PRO A 89 9.71 -3.74 -8.13
C PRO A 89 11.04 -3.21 -7.63
N PHE A 90 12.15 -3.48 -8.33
CA PHE A 90 13.50 -3.08 -7.94
C PHE A 90 13.62 -1.57 -7.71
N TYR A 91 13.04 -0.75 -8.61
CA TYR A 91 13.09 0.71 -8.47
C TYR A 91 12.28 1.22 -7.28
N PHE A 92 11.13 0.59 -7.00
CA PHE A 92 10.33 0.91 -5.81
C PHE A 92 11.08 0.58 -4.52
N HIS A 93 11.79 -0.55 -4.49
CA HIS A 93 12.60 -0.96 -3.35
C HIS A 93 13.82 -0.05 -3.14
N ILE A 94 14.51 0.38 -4.20
CA ILE A 94 15.59 1.39 -4.12
C ILE A 94 15.07 2.69 -3.51
N SER A 95 13.92 3.18 -3.98
CA SER A 95 13.31 4.41 -3.49
C SER A 95 12.99 4.32 -2.00
N ILE A 96 12.36 3.21 -1.55
CA ILE A 96 12.05 2.99 -0.13
C ILE A 96 13.32 2.96 0.71
N PHE A 97 14.32 2.20 0.29
CA PHE A 97 15.58 2.07 1.03
C PHE A 97 16.36 3.39 1.10
N PHE A 98 16.36 4.18 0.02
CA PHE A 98 16.95 5.52 0.02
C PHE A 98 16.30 6.42 1.09
N TRP A 99 14.97 6.50 1.13
CA TRP A 99 14.27 7.30 2.13
C TRP A 99 14.45 6.75 3.55
N TYR A 100 14.62 5.44 3.69
CA TYR A 100 14.96 4.83 4.97
C TYR A 100 16.33 5.28 5.50
N ILE A 101 17.35 5.33 4.65
CA ILE A 101 18.68 5.86 5.03
C ILE A 101 18.60 7.35 5.41
N VAL A 102 17.81 8.14 4.68
CA VAL A 102 17.55 9.54 5.05
C VAL A 102 16.87 9.62 6.42
N GLN A 103 15.87 8.79 6.68
CA GLN A 103 15.18 8.71 7.98
C GLN A 103 16.18 8.40 9.11
N LEU A 104 16.99 7.37 8.96
CA LEU A 104 17.98 6.98 9.96
C LEU A 104 18.99 8.09 10.23
N THR A 105 19.40 8.82 9.19
CA THR A 105 20.29 9.98 9.33
C THR A 105 19.65 11.11 10.13
N LEU A 106 18.40 11.47 9.81
CA LEU A 106 17.66 12.48 10.58
C LEU A 106 17.38 12.03 12.01
N MET A 107 17.11 10.74 12.22
CA MET A 107 16.88 10.13 13.51
C MET A 107 18.14 10.22 14.42
N PHE A 108 19.35 10.10 13.83
CA PHE A 108 20.59 10.34 14.57
C PHE A 108 20.66 11.78 15.11
N PHE A 109 20.35 12.77 14.30
CA PHE A 109 20.34 14.17 14.76
C PHE A 109 19.25 14.43 15.77
N PHE A 110 18.05 13.89 15.56
CA PHE A 110 16.93 13.99 16.49
C PHE A 110 17.28 13.42 17.87
N PHE A 111 17.79 12.19 17.92
CA PHE A 111 18.20 11.54 19.17
C PHE A 111 19.33 12.30 19.86
N LYS A 112 20.37 12.68 19.10
CA LYS A 112 21.49 13.44 19.63
C LYS A 112 21.02 14.76 20.26
N ASN A 113 20.15 15.50 19.62
CA ASN A 113 19.64 16.76 20.14
C ASN A 113 18.86 16.54 21.45
N ILE A 114 17.95 15.57 21.51
CA ILE A 114 17.16 15.29 22.73
C ILE A 114 18.06 14.78 23.87
N LEU A 115 18.98 13.86 23.60
CA LEU A 115 19.88 13.34 24.64
C LEU A 115 20.79 14.44 25.17
N ASN A 116 21.27 15.35 24.33
CA ASN A 116 22.09 16.48 24.73
C ASN A 116 21.36 17.46 25.66
N LEU A 117 20.04 17.63 25.55
CA LEU A 117 19.24 18.45 26.47
C LEU A 117 19.28 17.92 27.93
N SER A 118 19.49 16.61 28.10
CA SER A 118 19.52 15.98 29.43
C SER A 118 20.92 15.63 29.92
N PHE A 119 21.90 15.51 29.02
CA PHE A 119 23.26 15.03 29.34
C PHE A 119 24.36 16.01 28.90
N ASP A 120 24.04 17.29 28.69
CA ASP A 120 24.98 18.41 28.54
C ASP A 120 26.12 18.15 27.51
N ASN A 121 25.77 17.62 26.32
CA ASN A 121 26.69 17.27 25.22
C ASN A 121 27.79 16.26 25.62
N HIS A 122 27.47 15.31 26.49
CA HIS A 122 28.43 14.33 26.96
C HIS A 122 29.06 13.53 25.81
N PRO A 123 30.39 13.23 25.85
CA PRO A 123 31.10 12.55 24.75
C PRO A 123 30.58 11.17 24.35
N PHE A 124 29.84 10.49 25.22
CA PHE A 124 29.22 9.19 24.90
C PHE A 124 27.96 9.31 24.04
N VAL A 125 27.28 10.47 24.05
CA VAL A 125 26.00 10.64 23.35
C VAL A 125 26.06 10.31 21.86
N PRO A 126 27.05 10.81 21.05
CA PRO A 126 27.08 10.51 19.63
C PRO A 126 27.22 9.01 19.32
N VAL A 127 28.05 8.29 20.09
CA VAL A 127 28.28 6.86 19.88
C VAL A 127 27.03 6.05 20.28
N ILE A 128 26.37 6.42 21.39
CA ILE A 128 25.12 5.80 21.78
C ILE A 128 24.02 6.07 20.74
N CYS A 129 23.91 7.30 20.22
CA CYS A 129 22.96 7.61 19.15
C CYS A 129 23.20 6.75 17.90
N LEU A 130 24.45 6.55 17.51
CA LEU A 130 24.78 5.70 16.37
C LEU A 130 24.34 4.23 16.59
N PHE A 131 24.59 3.71 17.81
CA PHE A 131 24.10 2.38 18.20
C PHE A 131 22.57 2.30 18.15
N LEU A 132 21.85 3.30 18.67
CA LEU A 132 20.39 3.34 18.69
C LEU A 132 19.81 3.37 17.27
N VAL A 133 20.41 4.17 16.39
CA VAL A 133 20.01 4.24 14.97
C VAL A 133 20.30 2.92 14.28
N GLY A 134 21.44 2.28 14.56
CA GLY A 134 21.76 0.94 14.07
C GLY A 134 20.79 -0.10 14.58
N PHE A 135 20.44 -0.06 15.86
CA PHE A 135 19.46 -0.96 16.46
C PHE A 135 18.08 -0.81 15.81
N TYR A 136 17.59 0.41 15.62
CA TYR A 136 16.34 0.66 14.90
C TYR A 136 16.44 0.24 13.43
N GLY A 137 17.52 0.61 12.75
CA GLY A 137 17.73 0.35 11.33
C GLY A 137 17.82 -1.14 10.98
N LEU A 138 18.35 -1.93 11.91
CA LEU A 138 18.53 -3.37 11.78
C LEU A 138 17.46 -4.18 12.53
N HIS A 139 16.43 -3.52 13.07
CA HIS A 139 15.41 -4.19 13.87
C HIS A 139 14.51 -5.06 13.00
N THR A 140 14.44 -6.35 13.29
CA THR A 140 13.74 -7.35 12.46
C THR A 140 12.26 -7.03 12.25
N ALA A 141 11.57 -6.45 13.25
CA ALA A 141 10.17 -6.05 13.11
C ALA A 141 9.96 -4.92 12.09
N ASN A 142 10.99 -4.11 11.79
CA ASN A 142 10.92 -3.05 10.79
C ASN A 142 11.06 -3.59 9.35
N ALA A 143 11.52 -4.84 9.17
CA ALA A 143 11.73 -5.42 7.86
C ALA A 143 10.43 -5.49 7.03
N GLU A 144 9.27 -5.76 7.66
CA GLU A 144 7.98 -5.74 6.96
C GLU A 144 7.70 -4.38 6.32
N THR A 145 7.86 -3.29 7.09
CA THR A 145 7.60 -1.93 6.59
C THR A 145 8.50 -1.54 5.41
N ILE A 146 9.70 -2.12 5.34
CA ILE A 146 10.65 -1.84 4.26
C ILE A 146 10.43 -2.75 3.06
N ASN A 147 10.02 -4.03 3.27
CA ASN A 147 9.78 -4.98 2.18
C ASN A 147 8.39 -4.85 1.54
N TYR A 148 7.39 -4.39 2.25
CA TYR A 148 6.04 -4.16 1.76
C TYR A 148 5.93 -2.75 1.18
N ILE A 149 5.85 -2.62 -0.15
CA ILE A 149 6.05 -1.34 -0.85
C ILE A 149 5.06 -0.27 -0.41
N ILE A 150 3.76 -0.57 -0.30
CA ILE A 150 2.76 0.42 0.13
C ILE A 150 2.95 0.88 1.59
N SER A 151 3.64 0.07 2.42
CA SER A 151 4.03 0.46 3.78
C SER A 151 5.09 1.58 3.80
N ARG A 152 5.57 2.03 2.61
CA ARG A 152 6.27 3.32 2.49
C ARG A 152 5.48 4.46 3.12
N SER A 153 4.16 4.35 3.16
CA SER A 153 3.30 5.30 3.86
C SER A 153 3.66 5.43 5.34
N ASP A 154 4.07 4.34 6.01
CA ASP A 154 4.52 4.35 7.41
C ASP A 154 5.93 4.91 7.54
N SER A 155 6.87 4.41 6.72
CA SER A 155 8.27 4.83 6.79
C SER A 155 8.44 6.31 6.41
N PHE A 156 7.84 6.77 5.31
CA PHE A 156 7.98 8.14 4.85
C PHE A 156 7.23 9.14 5.74
N SER A 157 6.05 8.79 6.28
CA SER A 157 5.37 9.62 7.29
C SER A 157 6.21 9.75 8.56
N THR A 158 6.84 8.65 9.03
CA THR A 158 7.77 8.67 10.17
C THR A 158 8.99 9.56 9.91
N LEU A 159 9.60 9.45 8.71
CA LEU A 159 10.67 10.34 8.27
C LEU A 159 10.24 11.80 8.37
N CYS A 160 9.06 12.13 7.87
CA CYS A 160 8.54 13.51 7.88
C CYS A 160 8.33 14.04 9.30
N VAL A 161 7.81 13.22 10.23
CA VAL A 161 7.69 13.60 11.65
C VAL A 161 9.06 13.86 12.27
N ILE A 162 10.04 13.00 12.03
CA ILE A 162 11.42 13.19 12.53
C ILE A 162 12.05 14.45 11.92
N ALA A 163 11.88 14.67 10.61
CA ALA A 163 12.36 15.87 9.93
C ALA A 163 11.75 17.16 10.51
N ALA A 164 10.44 17.13 10.82
CA ALA A 164 9.76 18.24 11.46
C ALA A 164 10.35 18.55 12.84
N PHE A 165 10.67 17.53 13.66
CA PHE A 165 11.37 17.71 14.92
C PHE A 165 12.76 18.28 14.75
N VAL A 166 13.56 17.75 13.82
CA VAL A 166 14.92 18.25 13.55
C VAL A 166 14.89 19.73 13.15
N LEU A 167 13.96 20.15 12.32
CA LEU A 167 13.79 21.55 11.93
C LEU A 167 13.26 22.40 13.09
N PHE A 168 12.30 21.91 13.87
CA PHE A 168 11.79 22.63 15.04
C PHE A 168 12.87 22.88 16.10
N GLN A 169 13.82 21.96 16.27
CA GLN A 169 14.94 22.09 17.21
C GLN A 169 15.97 23.13 16.78
N GLN A 170 15.92 23.64 15.55
CA GLN A 170 16.83 24.67 15.04
C GLN A 170 16.16 26.04 15.07
N THR A 171 16.92 27.08 15.48
CA THR A 171 16.40 28.44 15.68
C THR A 171 15.86 29.08 14.40
N VAL A 172 16.61 29.00 13.29
CA VAL A 172 16.21 29.64 12.04
C VAL A 172 15.04 28.93 11.36
N PRO A 173 15.04 27.62 11.13
CA PRO A 173 13.89 26.92 10.57
C PRO A 173 12.63 27.06 11.42
N ARG A 174 12.76 27.03 12.76
CA ARG A 174 11.64 27.23 13.68
C ARG A 174 11.01 28.63 13.56
N LYS A 175 11.83 29.69 13.48
CA LYS A 175 11.39 31.07 13.34
C LYS A 175 10.51 31.27 12.09
N TYR A 176 10.85 30.61 10.99
CA TYR A 176 10.09 30.67 9.72
C TYR A 176 9.09 29.54 9.55
N TYR A 177 8.77 28.77 10.60
CA TYR A 177 7.81 27.66 10.58
C TYR A 177 8.12 26.57 9.54
N LEU A 178 9.39 26.43 9.11
CA LEU A 178 9.77 25.43 8.08
C LEU A 178 9.49 23.98 8.51
N TYR A 179 9.38 23.71 9.80
CA TYR A 179 9.01 22.40 10.34
C TYR A 179 7.56 21.98 9.97
N LEU A 180 6.70 22.93 9.61
CA LEU A 180 5.35 22.64 9.15
C LEU A 180 5.35 21.99 7.76
N PHE A 181 6.34 22.26 6.91
CA PHE A 181 6.42 21.66 5.58
C PHE A 181 6.51 20.13 5.64
N PRO A 182 7.53 19.50 6.29
CA PRO A 182 7.55 18.05 6.41
C PRO A 182 6.35 17.50 7.19
N MET A 183 5.78 18.22 8.16
CA MET A 183 4.55 17.81 8.83
C MET A 183 3.39 17.66 7.83
N VAL A 184 3.16 18.63 6.94
CA VAL A 184 2.13 18.58 5.89
C VAL A 184 2.36 17.39 4.97
N VAL A 185 3.59 17.23 4.48
CA VAL A 185 3.98 16.09 3.62
C VAL A 185 3.73 14.76 4.33
N GLY A 186 4.05 14.66 5.62
CA GLY A 186 3.81 13.47 6.45
C GLY A 186 2.32 13.12 6.57
N ILE A 187 1.44 14.13 6.76
CA ILE A 187 -0.02 13.93 6.82
C ILE A 187 -0.58 13.52 5.44
N TRP A 188 -0.07 14.09 4.35
CA TRP A 188 -0.42 13.70 2.98
C TRP A 188 0.11 12.31 2.58
N THR A 189 1.11 11.81 3.31
CA THR A 189 1.60 10.44 3.16
C THR A 189 0.72 9.45 3.92
N LYS A 190 0.48 9.73 5.20
CA LYS A 190 -0.39 8.93 6.08
C LYS A 190 -0.95 9.81 7.20
N GLN A 191 -2.22 9.64 7.51
CA GLN A 191 -2.89 10.43 8.56
C GLN A 191 -2.19 10.36 9.92
N THR A 192 -1.43 9.30 10.20
CA THR A 192 -0.62 9.16 11.42
C THR A 192 0.43 10.26 11.59
N GLY A 193 0.81 10.97 10.52
CA GLY A 193 1.69 12.15 10.58
C GLY A 193 1.16 13.28 11.46
N VAL A 194 -0.16 13.35 11.70
CA VAL A 194 -0.78 14.32 12.61
C VAL A 194 -0.33 14.12 14.06
N MET A 195 0.17 12.93 14.42
CA MET A 195 0.71 12.63 15.76
C MET A 195 1.96 13.46 16.10
N PHE A 196 2.58 14.12 15.10
CA PHE A 196 3.56 15.16 15.36
C PHE A 196 3.05 16.25 16.33
N VAL A 197 1.78 16.64 16.25
CA VAL A 197 1.21 17.73 17.07
C VAL A 197 1.23 17.40 18.56
N PRO A 198 0.62 16.31 19.05
CA PRO A 198 0.68 15.95 20.47
C PRO A 198 2.11 15.62 20.93
N LEU A 199 2.95 15.04 20.06
CA LEU A 199 4.35 14.79 20.37
C LEU A 199 5.15 16.09 20.51
N LEU A 200 4.90 17.08 19.66
CA LEU A 200 5.50 18.41 19.78
C LEU A 200 5.08 19.11 21.08
N PHE A 201 3.80 19.03 21.42
CA PHE A 201 3.31 19.56 22.71
C PHE A 201 4.07 18.95 23.90
N LEU A 202 4.21 17.63 23.92
CA LEU A 202 4.96 16.93 24.95
C LEU A 202 6.44 17.34 24.96
N TYR A 203 7.05 17.49 23.80
CA TYR A 203 8.43 17.95 23.68
C TYR A 203 8.64 19.35 24.28
N VAL A 204 7.81 20.31 23.86
CA VAL A 204 7.88 21.69 24.39
C VAL A 204 7.65 21.71 25.90
N LEU A 205 6.61 21.02 26.36
CA LEU A 205 6.26 20.97 27.78
C LEU A 205 7.40 20.39 28.65
N LEU A 206 8.04 19.31 28.20
CA LEU A 206 9.03 18.59 29.00
C LEU A 206 10.44 19.20 28.89
N PHE A 207 10.84 19.67 27.73
CA PHE A 207 12.24 20.07 27.50
C PHE A 207 12.43 21.60 27.44
N GLU A 208 11.45 22.36 26.97
CA GLU A 208 11.57 23.81 26.88
C GLU A 208 10.99 24.50 28.12
N GLU A 209 9.77 24.11 28.52
CA GLU A 209 9.10 24.69 29.69
C GLU A 209 9.58 24.07 31.03
N ASP A 210 10.46 23.08 30.96
CA ASP A 210 11.03 22.41 32.14
C ASP A 210 9.95 21.95 33.15
N PHE A 211 8.91 21.29 32.61
CA PHE A 211 7.77 20.83 33.43
C PHE A 211 8.18 19.77 34.46
N SER A 212 7.77 19.95 35.70
CA SER A 212 8.01 18.98 36.77
C SER A 212 6.85 18.96 37.78
N TRP A 213 6.43 17.77 38.17
CA TRP A 213 5.44 17.58 39.27
C TRP A 213 5.87 18.11 40.63
N LYS A 214 7.15 18.47 40.83
CA LYS A 214 7.67 19.03 42.09
C LYS A 214 7.37 20.51 42.26
N ALA A 215 6.87 21.20 41.25
CA ALA A 215 6.47 22.60 41.40
C ALA A 215 5.25 22.71 42.31
N LYS A 216 5.40 23.40 43.46
CA LYS A 216 4.39 23.49 44.51
C LYS A 216 3.18 24.38 44.17
N ALA A 217 3.19 25.12 43.06
CA ALA A 217 2.13 26.08 42.72
C ALA A 217 1.40 25.66 41.42
N THR A 218 0.10 25.42 41.50
CA THR A 218 -0.80 25.09 40.40
C THR A 218 -0.76 26.16 39.27
N LYS A 219 -0.56 27.45 39.65
CA LYS A 219 -0.44 28.56 38.69
C LYS A 219 0.79 28.43 37.79
N VAL A 220 1.93 27.93 38.32
CA VAL A 220 3.15 27.69 37.55
C VAL A 220 2.96 26.54 36.56
N TRP A 221 2.26 25.52 36.93
CA TRP A 221 1.88 24.39 36.12
C TRP A 221 1.04 24.84 34.91
N LEU A 222 -0.05 25.58 35.19
CA LEU A 222 -0.96 26.05 34.16
C LEU A 222 -0.25 26.98 33.16
N SER A 223 0.63 27.88 33.66
CA SER A 223 1.38 28.77 32.74
C SER A 223 2.27 27.97 31.78
N LYS A 224 2.97 26.91 32.21
CA LYS A 224 3.81 26.06 31.35
C LYS A 224 2.98 25.31 30.32
N VAL A 225 1.85 24.76 30.70
CA VAL A 225 0.91 24.10 29.78
C VAL A 225 0.39 25.09 28.72
N ILE A 226 0.00 26.30 29.16
CA ILE A 226 -0.47 27.34 28.24
C ILE A 226 0.64 27.77 27.28
N THR A 227 1.87 27.94 27.76
CA THR A 227 2.99 28.31 26.88
C THR A 227 3.30 27.21 25.86
N ALA A 228 3.33 25.95 26.31
CA ALA A 228 3.48 24.81 25.41
C ALA A 228 2.35 24.75 24.38
N ALA A 229 1.10 24.96 24.78
CA ALA A 229 -0.05 25.00 23.88
C ALA A 229 0.07 26.14 22.84
N LYS A 230 0.48 27.35 23.27
CA LYS A 230 0.71 28.47 22.34
C LYS A 230 1.83 28.19 21.34
N THR A 231 2.92 27.58 21.78
CA THR A 231 4.05 27.23 20.91
C THR A 231 3.68 26.18 19.88
N THR A 232 2.78 25.24 20.20
CA THR A 232 2.32 24.18 19.31
C THR A 232 1.10 24.58 18.47
N LEU A 233 0.48 25.71 18.75
CA LEU A 233 -0.74 26.18 18.08
C LEU A 233 -0.63 26.23 16.55
N PRO A 234 0.47 26.71 15.93
CA PRO A 234 0.59 26.70 14.47
C PRO A 234 0.50 25.28 13.89
N ALA A 235 1.17 24.30 14.52
CA ALA A 235 1.11 22.90 14.10
C ALA A 235 -0.30 22.31 14.31
N LEU A 236 -0.96 22.66 15.41
CA LEU A 236 -2.33 22.22 15.70
C LEU A 236 -3.31 22.74 14.64
N ILE A 237 -3.23 24.03 14.30
CA ILE A 237 -4.12 24.64 13.28
C ILE A 237 -3.92 23.94 11.94
N VAL A 238 -2.67 23.80 11.46
CA VAL A 238 -2.38 23.14 10.19
C VAL A 238 -2.81 21.67 10.22
N GLY A 239 -2.48 20.94 11.27
CA GLY A 239 -2.83 19.52 11.41
C GLY A 239 -4.34 19.28 11.47
N PHE A 240 -5.07 20.13 12.21
CA PHE A 240 -6.54 20.06 12.29
C PHE A 240 -7.20 20.42 10.95
N THR A 241 -6.73 21.46 10.27
CA THR A 241 -7.24 21.84 8.95
C THR A 241 -7.05 20.70 7.95
N LEU A 242 -5.86 20.10 7.89
CA LEU A 242 -5.59 18.99 6.99
C LEU A 242 -6.41 17.73 7.35
N PHE A 243 -6.63 17.47 8.63
CA PHE A 243 -7.49 16.38 9.07
C PHE A 243 -8.93 16.58 8.61
N VAL A 244 -9.49 17.78 8.79
CA VAL A 244 -10.87 18.12 8.35
C VAL A 244 -10.99 18.02 6.84
N VAL A 245 -10.05 18.63 6.10
CA VAL A 245 -10.03 18.58 4.63
C VAL A 245 -9.94 17.15 4.11
N ASN A 246 -9.07 16.35 4.68
CA ASN A 246 -8.93 14.95 4.30
C ASN A 246 -10.22 14.17 4.58
N GLN A 247 -10.76 14.29 5.80
CA GLN A 247 -11.90 13.47 6.24
C GLN A 247 -13.22 13.85 5.55
N PHE A 248 -13.47 15.14 5.31
CA PHE A 248 -14.78 15.62 4.84
C PHE A 248 -14.81 16.04 3.38
N ILE A 249 -13.66 16.30 2.75
CA ILE A 249 -13.61 16.74 1.35
C ILE A 249 -13.11 15.62 0.43
N PHE A 250 -12.03 14.93 0.81
CA PHE A 250 -11.36 14.00 -0.09
C PHE A 250 -11.64 12.52 0.20
N THR A 251 -12.00 12.13 1.43
CA THR A 251 -12.26 10.71 1.71
C THR A 251 -13.61 10.28 1.12
N PRO A 252 -13.65 9.29 0.20
CA PRO A 252 -14.91 8.81 -0.37
C PRO A 252 -15.82 8.19 0.69
N SER A 253 -17.11 8.46 0.61
CA SER A 253 -18.13 7.91 1.54
C SER A 253 -18.24 6.38 1.48
N SER A 254 -17.84 5.76 0.37
CA SER A 254 -17.83 4.32 0.17
C SER A 254 -16.83 3.56 1.07
N THR A 255 -15.82 4.27 1.62
CA THR A 255 -14.77 3.63 2.46
C THR A 255 -15.19 3.44 3.93
N VAL A 256 -16.34 4.00 4.34
CA VAL A 256 -16.74 4.07 5.75
C VAL A 256 -17.53 2.83 6.23
N SER A 257 -17.88 1.90 5.34
CA SER A 257 -18.63 0.69 5.70
C SER A 257 -17.71 -0.43 6.21
N SER A 258 -17.13 -0.27 7.38
CA SER A 258 -16.65 -1.42 8.13
C SER A 258 -17.84 -2.09 8.82
N ASN A 259 -18.48 -3.04 8.16
CA ASN A 259 -19.40 -4.01 8.79
C ASN A 259 -18.62 -4.94 9.74
N THR A 260 -17.86 -4.36 10.68
CA THR A 260 -17.23 -5.16 11.73
C THR A 260 -18.27 -5.44 12.79
N THR A 261 -18.57 -6.71 13.01
CA THR A 261 -19.37 -7.20 14.14
C THR A 261 -18.70 -6.95 15.50
N VAL A 262 -17.47 -6.39 15.47
CA VAL A 262 -16.64 -6.10 16.62
C VAL A 262 -17.08 -4.80 17.28
N THR A 263 -17.38 -4.85 18.59
CA THR A 263 -17.68 -3.64 19.34
C THR A 263 -16.43 -2.77 19.53
N LYS A 264 -16.60 -1.45 19.62
CA LYS A 264 -15.49 -0.52 19.86
C LYS A 264 -14.77 -0.81 21.17
N TRP A 265 -15.54 -1.29 22.18
CA TRP A 265 -15.02 -1.62 23.50
C TRP A 265 -14.17 -2.89 23.47
N ASP A 266 -14.65 -3.97 22.85
CA ASP A 266 -13.91 -5.24 22.77
C ASP A 266 -12.61 -5.05 21.96
N TYR A 267 -12.67 -4.27 20.88
CA TYR A 267 -11.47 -3.90 20.12
C TYR A 267 -10.47 -3.15 21.01
N PHE A 268 -10.91 -2.13 21.74
CA PHE A 268 -10.04 -1.32 22.61
C PHE A 268 -9.41 -2.17 23.73
N MET A 269 -10.17 -3.03 24.39
CA MET A 269 -9.64 -3.95 25.42
C MET A 269 -8.58 -4.88 24.80
N THR A 270 -8.87 -5.44 23.64
CA THR A 270 -7.94 -6.33 22.96
C THR A 270 -6.60 -5.63 22.64
N GLN A 271 -6.61 -4.31 22.39
CA GLN A 271 -5.37 -3.56 22.17
C GLN A 271 -4.42 -3.57 23.35
N TRP A 272 -4.87 -3.73 24.58
CA TRP A 272 -3.97 -3.87 25.74
C TRP A 272 -3.12 -5.12 25.62
N TYR A 273 -3.70 -6.24 25.18
CA TYR A 273 -2.96 -7.45 24.87
C TYR A 273 -2.03 -7.26 23.67
N ILE A 274 -2.50 -6.62 22.58
CA ILE A 274 -1.68 -6.36 21.38
C ILE A 274 -0.47 -5.48 21.70
N ILE A 275 -0.60 -4.52 22.62
CA ILE A 275 0.54 -3.71 23.07
C ILE A 275 1.61 -4.60 23.73
N THR A 276 1.25 -5.63 24.50
CA THR A 276 2.24 -6.56 25.07
C THR A 276 2.93 -7.39 23.98
N HIS A 277 2.19 -7.79 22.94
CA HIS A 277 2.78 -8.45 21.78
C HIS A 277 3.78 -7.53 21.05
N TYR A 278 3.45 -6.26 20.82
CA TYR A 278 4.39 -5.30 20.23
C TYR A 278 5.63 -5.08 21.10
N LEU A 279 5.49 -5.02 22.43
CA LEU A 279 6.62 -4.93 23.33
C LEU A 279 7.49 -6.20 23.33
N SER A 280 6.88 -7.37 23.23
CA SER A 280 7.59 -8.64 23.07
C SER A 280 8.38 -8.65 21.76
N ASN A 281 7.78 -8.25 20.64
CA ASN A 281 8.43 -8.17 19.34
C ASN A 281 9.53 -7.09 19.29
N PHE A 282 9.42 -6.04 20.09
CA PHE A 282 10.48 -5.05 20.24
C PHE A 282 11.74 -5.62 20.91
N LEU A 283 11.58 -6.54 21.86
CA LEU A 283 12.70 -7.16 22.57
C LEU A 283 13.20 -8.44 21.87
N LEU A 284 12.28 -9.26 21.37
CA LEU A 284 12.54 -10.58 20.78
C LEU A 284 11.64 -10.79 19.56
N PRO A 285 12.00 -10.28 18.38
CA PRO A 285 11.17 -10.32 17.16
C PRO A 285 11.22 -11.69 16.46
N MET A 286 10.85 -12.76 17.17
CA MET A 286 10.96 -14.16 16.66
C MET A 286 9.70 -14.64 15.94
N ASN A 287 8.50 -14.13 16.32
CA ASN A 287 7.22 -14.60 15.81
C ASN A 287 6.50 -13.55 14.96
N LEU A 288 7.25 -12.88 14.08
CA LEU A 288 6.69 -11.88 13.17
C LEU A 288 5.91 -12.57 12.05
N SER A 289 4.65 -12.20 11.86
CA SER A 289 3.79 -12.69 10.79
C SER A 289 3.30 -11.52 9.93
N ALA A 290 3.36 -11.66 8.60
CA ALA A 290 2.84 -10.63 7.69
C ALA A 290 1.32 -10.48 7.76
N ASP A 291 0.62 -11.50 8.29
CA ASP A 291 -0.82 -11.50 8.51
C ASP A 291 -1.15 -12.32 9.76
N PRO A 292 -1.06 -11.71 10.97
CA PRO A 292 -1.30 -12.40 12.23
C PRO A 292 -2.77 -12.82 12.40
N ASP A 293 -3.02 -13.95 13.09
CA ASP A 293 -4.34 -14.53 13.34
C ASP A 293 -4.98 -14.11 14.68
N PHE A 294 -4.68 -12.89 15.15
CA PHE A 294 -5.29 -12.37 16.38
C PHE A 294 -6.81 -12.26 16.25
N THR A 295 -7.49 -12.69 17.31
CA THR A 295 -8.95 -12.56 17.47
C THR A 295 -9.29 -11.54 18.54
N VAL A 296 -10.47 -10.92 18.42
CA VAL A 296 -10.99 -10.00 19.43
C VAL A 296 -11.35 -10.77 20.69
N ILE A 297 -10.93 -10.25 21.84
CA ILE A 297 -11.24 -10.80 23.16
C ILE A 297 -12.41 -10.00 23.73
N THR A 298 -13.48 -10.68 24.07
CA THR A 298 -14.72 -10.07 24.59
C THR A 298 -14.84 -10.14 26.13
N ASP A 299 -14.08 -11.03 26.75
CA ASP A 299 -14.06 -11.18 28.20
C ASP A 299 -13.02 -10.23 28.83
N PHE A 300 -13.50 -9.26 29.64
CA PHE A 300 -12.62 -8.33 30.36
C PHE A 300 -11.68 -9.03 31.34
N PHE A 301 -12.09 -10.15 31.93
CA PHE A 301 -11.31 -10.92 32.89
C PHE A 301 -10.34 -11.92 32.27
N ASP A 302 -10.26 -11.96 30.95
CA ASP A 302 -9.23 -12.76 30.27
C ASP A 302 -7.83 -12.36 30.77
N PRO A 303 -6.99 -13.31 31.19
CA PRO A 303 -5.65 -13.03 31.73
C PRO A 303 -4.80 -12.18 30.79
N ARG A 304 -4.95 -12.34 29.45
CA ARG A 304 -4.20 -11.55 28.46
C ARG A 304 -4.56 -10.07 28.52
N ILE A 305 -5.85 -9.75 28.71
CA ILE A 305 -6.34 -8.37 28.88
C ILE A 305 -5.81 -7.77 30.17
N LEU A 306 -5.89 -8.51 31.30
CA LEU A 306 -5.44 -8.02 32.61
C LEU A 306 -3.93 -7.77 32.65
N ILE A 307 -3.14 -8.69 32.10
CA ILE A 307 -1.68 -8.52 31.97
C ILE A 307 -1.37 -7.31 31.08
N GLY A 308 -2.06 -7.18 29.94
CA GLY A 308 -1.89 -6.05 29.04
C GLY A 308 -2.21 -4.72 29.70
N LEU A 309 -3.33 -4.62 30.38
CA LEU A 309 -3.72 -3.43 31.15
C LEU A 309 -2.67 -3.09 32.21
N PHE A 310 -2.22 -4.09 32.99
CA PHE A 310 -1.18 -3.90 33.99
C PHE A 310 0.11 -3.31 33.38
N VAL A 311 0.58 -3.88 32.27
CA VAL A 311 1.79 -3.40 31.58
C VAL A 311 1.60 -1.96 31.07
N VAL A 312 0.49 -1.64 30.44
CA VAL A 312 0.17 -0.29 29.93
C VAL A 312 0.15 0.71 31.11
N VAL A 313 -0.52 0.38 32.19
CA VAL A 313 -0.59 1.24 33.39
C VAL A 313 0.79 1.46 33.99
N VAL A 314 1.58 0.40 34.16
CA VAL A 314 2.95 0.51 34.70
C VAL A 314 3.81 1.40 33.80
N MET A 315 3.80 1.20 32.49
CA MET A 315 4.58 2.04 31.57
C MET A 315 4.15 3.51 31.63
N PHE A 316 2.84 3.77 31.72
CA PHE A 316 2.31 5.12 31.83
C PHE A 316 2.74 5.78 33.16
N LEU A 317 2.65 5.06 34.27
CA LEU A 317 3.12 5.55 35.58
C LEU A 317 4.62 5.80 35.60
N LEU A 318 5.44 4.95 34.96
CA LEU A 318 6.87 5.17 34.80
C LEU A 318 7.16 6.43 33.95
N ALA A 319 6.41 6.64 32.89
CA ALA A 319 6.52 7.86 32.10
C ALA A 319 6.22 9.11 32.92
N LEU A 320 5.12 9.12 33.68
CA LEU A 320 4.77 10.21 34.59
C LEU A 320 5.81 10.40 35.71
N TYR A 321 6.28 9.32 36.30
CA TYR A 321 7.33 9.38 37.33
C TYR A 321 8.62 10.04 36.85
N SER A 322 8.98 9.78 35.59
CA SER A 322 10.20 10.31 34.96
C SER A 322 10.21 11.85 34.89
N PHE A 323 9.04 12.51 34.86
CA PHE A 323 8.93 13.98 34.84
C PHE A 323 9.44 14.68 36.10
N ARG A 324 9.72 13.93 37.16
CA ARG A 324 10.31 14.45 38.38
C ARG A 324 11.76 14.93 38.23
N SER A 325 12.48 14.47 37.20
CA SER A 325 13.88 14.76 37.02
C SER A 325 14.18 15.11 35.56
N ARG A 326 14.91 16.21 35.31
CA ARG A 326 15.37 16.60 33.97
C ARG A 326 16.11 15.47 33.26
N LYS A 327 16.92 14.68 34.01
CA LYS A 327 17.70 13.55 33.46
C LYS A 327 16.85 12.35 33.05
N LEU A 328 15.60 12.24 33.55
CA LEU A 328 14.72 11.11 33.24
C LEU A 328 13.58 11.46 32.26
N ARG A 329 13.31 12.74 32.03
CA ARG A 329 12.19 13.18 31.17
C ARG A 329 12.21 12.58 29.77
N GLY A 330 13.38 12.42 29.20
CA GLY A 330 13.48 11.82 27.88
C GLY A 330 13.11 10.34 27.82
N PHE A 331 13.31 9.61 28.92
CA PHE A 331 12.79 8.25 29.07
C PHE A 331 11.25 8.27 29.02
N GLY A 332 10.60 9.14 29.81
CA GLY A 332 9.15 9.28 29.79
C GLY A 332 8.61 9.80 28.46
N PHE A 333 9.32 10.72 27.81
CA PHE A 333 8.97 11.19 26.48
C PHE A 333 8.98 10.04 25.45
N GLY A 334 9.99 9.17 25.50
CA GLY A 334 10.05 7.99 24.64
C GLY A 334 8.91 7.00 24.87
N LEU A 335 8.53 6.76 26.14
CA LEU A 335 7.37 5.91 26.48
C LEU A 335 6.06 6.54 26.00
N LEU A 336 5.86 7.85 26.20
CA LEU A 336 4.66 8.54 25.72
C LEU A 336 4.62 8.62 24.18
N TRP A 337 5.79 8.76 23.53
CA TRP A 337 5.86 8.67 22.06
C TRP A 337 5.27 7.35 21.57
N PHE A 338 5.66 6.23 22.18
CA PHE A 338 5.16 4.91 21.83
C PHE A 338 3.62 4.85 21.91
N PHE A 339 3.03 5.33 23.01
CA PHE A 339 1.58 5.34 23.15
C PHE A 339 0.88 6.30 22.18
N VAL A 340 1.38 7.53 22.04
CA VAL A 340 0.81 8.54 21.13
C VAL A 340 0.87 8.04 19.68
N ALA A 341 1.96 7.44 19.27
CA ALA A 341 2.12 6.91 17.94
C ALA A 341 1.20 5.71 17.64
N LEU A 342 0.79 4.94 18.66
CA LEU A 342 -0.16 3.84 18.54
C LEU A 342 -1.63 4.30 18.54
N LEU A 343 -1.96 5.50 19.01
CA LEU A 343 -3.37 5.95 19.12
C LEU A 343 -4.20 5.77 17.84
N PRO A 344 -3.70 6.05 16.63
CA PRO A 344 -4.50 5.89 15.43
C PRO A 344 -4.92 4.45 15.13
N SER A 345 -4.13 3.46 15.55
CA SER A 345 -4.37 2.04 15.26
C SER A 345 -4.82 1.23 16.47
N SER A 346 -4.55 1.71 17.69
CA SER A 346 -4.79 0.98 18.93
C SER A 346 -5.67 1.79 19.88
N SER A 347 -6.82 2.26 19.39
CA SER A 347 -7.80 3.04 20.17
C SER A 347 -9.21 2.47 20.01
N PHE A 348 -10.24 3.33 19.99
CA PHE A 348 -11.64 2.94 19.88
C PHE A 348 -12.13 2.77 18.42
N VAL A 349 -11.26 2.91 17.43
CA VAL A 349 -11.63 2.73 16.01
C VAL A 349 -11.24 1.31 15.60
N PRO A 350 -12.21 0.39 15.41
CA PRO A 350 -11.91 -0.97 14.99
C PRO A 350 -11.32 -0.98 13.59
N LEU A 351 -10.18 -1.63 13.44
CA LEU A 351 -9.55 -1.91 12.16
C LEU A 351 -9.80 -3.37 11.77
N TYR A 352 -9.87 -3.67 10.49
CA TYR A 352 -10.09 -5.03 9.99
C TYR A 352 -9.07 -6.02 10.56
N GLN A 353 -7.78 -5.66 10.52
CA GLN A 353 -6.72 -6.43 11.17
C GLN A 353 -6.50 -5.89 12.59
N ILE A 354 -6.56 -6.75 13.59
CA ILE A 354 -6.42 -6.39 15.00
C ILE A 354 -5.00 -5.97 15.33
N ALA A 355 -4.00 -6.65 14.75
CA ALA A 355 -2.59 -6.35 14.88
C ALA A 355 -1.89 -6.48 13.53
N ASN A 356 -0.83 -5.69 13.33
CA ASN A 356 0.12 -5.81 12.21
C ASN A 356 1.47 -5.28 12.65
N ASP A 357 2.55 -5.95 12.26
CA ASP A 357 3.91 -5.60 12.69
C ASP A 357 4.36 -4.24 12.12
N HIS A 358 3.99 -3.87 10.88
CA HIS A 358 4.32 -2.56 10.30
C HIS A 358 3.76 -1.36 11.10
N ARG A 359 2.70 -1.55 11.91
CA ARG A 359 2.16 -0.47 12.77
C ARG A 359 3.11 -0.08 13.90
N THR A 360 4.11 -0.90 14.21
CA THR A 360 5.10 -0.63 15.26
C THR A 360 6.25 0.27 14.80
N PHE A 361 6.40 0.48 13.50
CA PHE A 361 7.51 1.23 12.90
C PHE A 361 7.67 2.64 13.51
N PHE A 362 6.62 3.44 13.51
CA PHE A 362 6.63 4.77 14.10
C PHE A 362 6.68 4.75 15.65
N PRO A 363 5.91 3.92 16.37
CA PRO A 363 6.00 3.75 17.82
C PRO A 363 7.39 3.37 18.33
N TYR A 364 8.11 2.50 17.64
CA TYR A 364 9.43 2.03 18.09
C TYR A 364 10.51 3.11 18.13
N VAL A 365 10.34 4.21 17.39
CA VAL A 365 11.21 5.40 17.54
C VAL A 365 11.25 5.85 19.00
N GLY A 366 10.10 5.89 19.69
CA GLY A 366 9.99 6.26 21.10
C GLY A 366 10.65 5.27 22.03
N LEU A 367 10.45 3.96 21.83
CA LEU A 367 11.06 2.93 22.69
C LEU A 367 12.59 2.93 22.55
N VAL A 368 13.11 3.07 21.32
CA VAL A 368 14.56 3.19 21.08
C VAL A 368 15.13 4.42 21.78
N LEU A 369 14.43 5.56 21.72
CA LEU A 369 14.81 6.77 22.44
C LEU A 369 14.82 6.54 23.97
N ALA A 370 13.79 5.87 24.52
CA ALA A 370 13.71 5.55 25.94
C ALA A 370 14.90 4.68 26.38
N ILE A 371 15.25 3.63 25.62
CA ILE A 371 16.47 2.84 25.86
C ILE A 371 17.72 3.74 25.82
N GLY A 372 17.81 4.65 24.85
CA GLY A 372 18.92 5.58 24.71
C GLY A 372 19.14 6.42 25.98
N PHE A 373 18.05 6.89 26.59
CA PHE A 373 18.14 7.60 27.88
C PHE A 373 18.66 6.72 29.02
N VAL A 374 18.19 5.50 29.13
CA VAL A 374 18.67 4.54 30.14
C VAL A 374 20.16 4.24 29.94
N VAL A 375 20.56 3.93 28.71
CA VAL A 375 21.95 3.62 28.37
C VAL A 375 22.87 4.82 28.65
N CYS A 376 22.49 6.04 28.24
CA CYS A 376 23.25 7.26 28.54
C CYS A 376 23.34 7.49 30.07
N PHE A 377 22.24 7.38 30.78
CA PHE A 377 22.22 7.57 32.23
C PHE A 377 23.17 6.61 32.96
N VAL A 378 23.09 5.30 32.62
CA VAL A 378 23.96 4.28 33.19
C VAL A 378 25.43 4.48 32.81
N ALA A 379 25.71 4.75 31.54
CA ALA A 379 27.06 4.95 31.04
C ALA A 379 27.74 6.17 31.71
N ILE A 380 27.04 7.29 31.78
CA ILE A 380 27.57 8.53 32.37
C ILE A 380 27.76 8.39 33.89
N ARG A 381 26.78 7.77 34.60
CA ARG A 381 26.91 7.52 36.03
C ARG A 381 28.12 6.66 36.37
N ASN A 382 28.48 5.72 35.51
CA ASN A 382 29.58 4.78 35.72
C ASN A 382 30.84 5.15 34.89
N GLU A 383 30.94 6.37 34.41
CA GLU A 383 32.06 6.82 33.53
C GLU A 383 33.44 6.54 34.13
N LYS A 384 33.63 6.86 35.42
CA LYS A 384 34.92 6.62 36.11
C LYS A 384 35.27 5.14 36.11
N PHE A 385 34.33 4.26 36.35
CA PHE A 385 34.52 2.81 36.34
C PHE A 385 34.83 2.28 34.92
N ILE A 386 34.10 2.78 33.92
CA ILE A 386 34.34 2.46 32.48
C ILE A 386 35.74 2.87 32.05
N HIS A 387 36.23 4.02 32.54
CA HIS A 387 37.58 4.50 32.20
C HIS A 387 38.67 3.79 32.99
N LYS A 388 38.44 3.41 34.21
CA LYS A 388 39.44 2.73 35.07
C LYS A 388 39.71 1.30 34.65
N ASN A 389 38.70 0.59 34.11
CA ASN A 389 38.81 -0.82 33.73
C ASN A 389 38.94 -0.93 32.18
N GLN A 390 40.15 -1.34 31.75
CA GLN A 390 40.50 -1.43 30.34
C GLN A 390 39.64 -2.44 29.53
N LEU A 391 39.04 -3.44 30.21
CA LEU A 391 38.22 -4.49 29.59
C LEU A 391 36.76 -4.07 29.35
N ILE A 392 36.24 -3.09 30.10
CA ILE A 392 34.82 -2.73 30.02
C ILE A 392 34.44 -2.09 28.70
N LYS A 393 35.27 -1.16 28.19
CA LYS A 393 34.99 -0.52 26.88
C LYS A 393 34.91 -1.53 25.74
N PRO A 394 35.90 -2.42 25.54
CA PRO A 394 35.83 -3.45 24.50
C PRO A 394 34.66 -4.41 24.73
N SER A 395 34.35 -4.78 25.99
CA SER A 395 33.19 -5.64 26.28
C SER A 395 31.86 -4.98 25.92
N LEU A 396 31.67 -3.69 26.21
CA LEU A 396 30.45 -2.95 25.81
C LEU A 396 30.33 -2.84 24.29
N LEU A 397 31.44 -2.60 23.59
CA LEU A 397 31.45 -2.56 22.13
C LEU A 397 31.15 -3.93 21.53
N LEU A 398 31.70 -5.00 22.09
CA LEU A 398 31.41 -6.38 21.68
C LEU A 398 29.93 -6.72 21.90
N SER A 399 29.37 -6.36 23.08
CA SER A 399 27.95 -6.57 23.36
C SER A 399 27.06 -5.81 22.37
N ALA A 400 27.39 -4.56 22.06
CA ALA A 400 26.68 -3.76 21.07
C ALA A 400 26.76 -4.39 19.66
N ALA A 401 27.95 -4.85 19.26
CA ALA A 401 28.16 -5.53 18.00
C ALA A 401 27.41 -6.87 17.92
N LEU A 402 27.36 -7.62 19.01
CA LEU A 402 26.59 -8.86 19.10
C LEU A 402 25.08 -8.60 18.94
N ILE A 403 24.54 -7.61 19.64
CA ILE A 403 23.14 -7.22 19.52
C ILE A 403 22.83 -6.83 18.06
N LEU A 404 23.59 -5.91 17.48
CA LEU A 404 23.40 -5.52 16.08
C LEU A 404 23.54 -6.70 15.11
N GLY A 405 24.48 -7.63 15.38
CA GLY A 405 24.66 -8.84 14.59
C GLY A 405 23.47 -9.79 14.62
N LEU A 406 22.88 -10.00 15.80
CA LEU A 406 21.68 -10.84 15.96
C LEU A 406 20.48 -10.24 15.22
N TYR A 407 20.23 -8.94 15.38
CA TYR A 407 19.16 -8.26 14.66
C TYR A 407 19.43 -8.21 13.15
N SER A 408 20.68 -8.04 12.73
CA SER A 408 21.07 -8.12 11.31
C SER A 408 20.74 -9.48 10.70
N PHE A 409 21.07 -10.55 11.39
CA PHE A 409 20.75 -11.90 10.96
C PHE A 409 19.22 -12.12 10.83
N GLY A 410 18.47 -11.74 11.87
CA GLY A 410 17.01 -11.84 11.85
C GLY A 410 16.38 -11.01 10.73
N THR A 411 16.88 -9.79 10.48
CA THR A 411 16.38 -8.90 9.42
C THR A 411 16.69 -9.46 8.04
N TYR A 412 17.91 -9.99 7.81
CA TYR A 412 18.27 -10.63 6.55
C TYR A 412 17.34 -11.82 6.26
N GLN A 413 17.11 -12.69 7.26
CA GLN A 413 16.19 -13.82 7.11
C GLN A 413 14.73 -13.36 6.89
N ARG A 414 14.29 -12.29 7.57
CA ARG A 414 12.94 -11.77 7.38
C ARG A 414 12.75 -11.18 5.98
N ASN A 415 13.76 -10.54 5.41
CA ASN A 415 13.73 -10.07 4.02
C ASN A 415 13.58 -11.23 3.04
N GLU A 416 14.25 -12.36 3.30
CA GLU A 416 14.18 -13.58 2.47
C GLU A 416 12.76 -14.15 2.40
N ILE A 417 11.99 -14.04 3.50
CA ILE A 417 10.58 -14.47 3.53
C ILE A 417 9.73 -13.67 2.53
N TRP A 418 10.09 -12.41 2.27
CA TRP A 418 9.42 -11.55 1.31
C TRP A 418 9.88 -11.75 -0.14
N SER A 419 10.76 -12.73 -0.43
CA SER A 419 11.30 -12.95 -1.77
C SER A 419 10.28 -13.51 -2.78
N SER A 420 9.24 -14.21 -2.30
CA SER A 420 8.16 -14.74 -3.13
C SER A 420 6.83 -14.82 -2.38
N SER A 421 5.73 -14.84 -3.12
CA SER A 421 4.40 -15.08 -2.52
C SER A 421 4.35 -16.43 -1.80
N GLU A 422 5.05 -17.45 -2.29
CA GLU A 422 5.05 -18.77 -1.67
C GLU A 422 5.76 -18.76 -0.31
N THR A 423 6.97 -18.21 -0.23
CA THR A 423 7.72 -18.12 1.04
C THR A 423 6.97 -17.28 2.06
N LEU A 424 6.38 -16.15 1.60
CA LEU A 424 5.61 -15.24 2.45
C LEU A 424 4.38 -15.92 3.04
N TRP A 425 3.54 -16.54 2.20
CA TRP A 425 2.31 -17.17 2.67
C TRP A 425 2.56 -18.47 3.42
N TYR A 426 3.64 -19.21 3.07
CA TYR A 426 4.07 -20.35 3.87
C TYR A 426 4.44 -19.93 5.29
N ASP A 427 5.26 -18.86 5.46
CA ASP A 427 5.61 -18.31 6.78
C ASP A 427 4.36 -17.92 7.59
N VAL A 428 3.37 -17.29 6.94
CA VAL A 428 2.08 -16.95 7.58
C VAL A 428 1.38 -18.22 8.07
N THR A 429 1.30 -19.28 7.27
CA THR A 429 0.63 -20.53 7.70
C THR A 429 1.33 -21.21 8.88
N GLN A 430 2.65 -21.01 9.06
CA GLN A 430 3.41 -21.57 10.17
C GLN A 430 3.25 -20.74 11.46
N LYS A 431 3.24 -19.42 11.35
CA LYS A 431 3.18 -18.49 12.51
C LYS A 431 1.78 -18.10 12.92
N SER A 432 0.83 -18.19 12.00
CA SER A 432 -0.57 -17.86 12.16
C SER A 432 -1.45 -19.00 11.62
N PRO A 433 -1.43 -20.16 12.29
CA PRO A 433 -2.04 -21.40 11.77
C PRO A 433 -3.58 -21.32 11.64
N ASN A 434 -4.22 -20.37 12.31
CA ASN A 434 -5.66 -20.13 12.21
C ASN A 434 -6.00 -19.02 11.20
N ASN A 435 -5.03 -18.53 10.43
CA ASN A 435 -5.27 -17.53 9.40
C ASN A 435 -5.77 -18.20 8.12
N GLY A 436 -7.09 -18.23 7.91
CA GLY A 436 -7.70 -18.80 6.70
C GLY A 436 -7.25 -18.10 5.41
N ARG A 437 -7.04 -16.78 5.44
CA ARG A 437 -6.50 -16.04 4.29
C ARG A 437 -5.07 -16.44 3.96
N GLY A 438 -4.25 -16.72 4.98
CA GLY A 438 -2.90 -17.25 4.82
C GLY A 438 -2.91 -18.60 4.12
N HIS A 439 -3.74 -19.53 4.58
CA HIS A 439 -3.90 -20.85 3.94
C HIS A 439 -4.43 -20.73 2.50
N MET A 440 -5.43 -19.87 2.27
CA MET A 440 -5.97 -19.64 0.92
C MET A 440 -4.87 -19.12 -0.03
N ASN A 441 -4.14 -18.10 0.35
CA ASN A 441 -3.12 -17.51 -0.51
C ASN A 441 -1.92 -18.46 -0.73
N TYR A 442 -1.53 -19.24 0.28
CA TYR A 442 -0.56 -20.30 0.08
C TYR A 442 -1.07 -21.37 -0.90
N GLY A 443 -2.35 -21.75 -0.79
CA GLY A 443 -3.01 -22.66 -1.75
C GLY A 443 -3.00 -22.10 -3.17
N LEU A 444 -3.19 -20.78 -3.37
CA LEU A 444 -3.06 -20.14 -4.68
C LEU A 444 -1.65 -20.31 -5.28
N THR A 445 -0.60 -20.18 -4.47
CA THR A 445 0.78 -20.40 -4.97
C THR A 445 1.01 -21.85 -5.41
N LYS A 446 0.39 -22.81 -4.69
CA LYS A 446 0.43 -24.24 -5.03
C LYS A 446 -0.37 -24.54 -6.31
N MET A 447 -1.55 -23.93 -6.43
CA MET A 447 -2.37 -24.06 -7.64
C MET A 447 -1.63 -23.51 -8.87
N ALA A 448 -0.96 -22.37 -8.76
CA ALA A 448 -0.17 -21.78 -9.84
C ALA A 448 0.99 -22.68 -10.32
N LYS A 449 1.51 -23.55 -9.44
CA LYS A 449 2.55 -24.54 -9.74
C LYS A 449 1.99 -25.88 -10.27
N GLY A 450 0.65 -26.03 -10.36
CA GLY A 450 0.01 -27.28 -10.73
C GLY A 450 -0.05 -28.31 -9.59
N GLU A 451 0.33 -27.94 -8.36
CA GLU A 451 0.30 -28.78 -7.17
C GLU A 451 -1.13 -28.83 -6.59
N TYR A 452 -2.12 -29.23 -7.41
CA TYR A 452 -3.56 -29.11 -7.13
C TYR A 452 -4.01 -29.81 -5.84
N ASN A 453 -3.43 -30.98 -5.53
CA ASN A 453 -3.77 -31.69 -4.29
C ASN A 453 -3.35 -30.92 -3.04
N LEU A 454 -2.19 -30.28 -3.05
CA LEU A 454 -1.74 -29.43 -1.95
C LEU A 454 -2.57 -28.15 -1.87
N ALA A 455 -2.92 -27.55 -3.01
CA ALA A 455 -3.82 -26.41 -3.06
C ALA A 455 -5.19 -26.72 -2.42
N LEU A 456 -5.75 -27.91 -2.72
CA LEU A 456 -7.02 -28.36 -2.13
C LEU A 456 -6.93 -28.53 -0.60
N VAL A 457 -5.83 -29.11 -0.10
CA VAL A 457 -5.58 -29.22 1.35
C VAL A 457 -5.54 -27.83 1.99
N CYS A 458 -4.86 -26.86 1.37
CA CYS A 458 -4.77 -25.49 1.86
C CYS A 458 -6.14 -24.78 1.85
N PHE A 459 -6.92 -24.94 0.79
CA PHE A 459 -8.26 -24.33 0.70
C PHE A 459 -9.24 -24.97 1.69
N ASN A 460 -9.17 -26.28 1.92
CA ASN A 460 -9.96 -26.94 2.95
C ASN A 460 -9.59 -26.40 4.34
N LYS A 461 -8.30 -26.21 4.63
CA LYS A 461 -7.86 -25.60 5.88
C LYS A 461 -8.35 -24.16 6.03
N ALA A 462 -8.33 -23.38 4.94
CA ALA A 462 -8.90 -22.03 4.92
C ALA A 462 -10.41 -22.05 5.22
N SER A 463 -11.15 -23.03 4.70
CA SER A 463 -12.60 -23.12 4.91
C SER A 463 -13.01 -23.38 6.35
N GLU A 464 -12.12 -23.92 7.19
CA GLU A 464 -12.38 -24.10 8.63
C GLU A 464 -12.53 -22.77 9.37
N THR A 465 -11.83 -21.73 8.91
CA THR A 465 -11.78 -20.42 9.59
C THR A 465 -12.50 -19.31 8.84
N ILE A 466 -12.57 -19.37 7.51
CA ILE A 466 -13.25 -18.38 6.67
C ILE A 466 -14.29 -19.03 5.72
N PRO A 467 -15.24 -19.84 6.24
CA PRO A 467 -16.15 -20.68 5.42
C PRO A 467 -17.07 -19.87 4.50
N ARG A 468 -17.31 -18.58 4.79
CA ARG A 468 -18.21 -17.70 4.01
C ARG A 468 -17.46 -16.69 3.16
N TYR A 469 -16.14 -16.84 2.98
CA TYR A 469 -15.35 -15.90 2.20
C TYR A 469 -15.49 -16.19 0.70
N SER A 470 -16.13 -15.31 -0.03
CA SER A 470 -16.48 -15.51 -1.46
C SER A 470 -15.25 -15.82 -2.33
N TYR A 471 -14.13 -15.16 -2.11
CA TYR A 471 -12.91 -15.43 -2.86
C TYR A 471 -12.34 -16.83 -2.64
N LEU A 472 -12.51 -17.42 -1.45
CA LEU A 472 -12.12 -18.81 -1.21
C LEU A 472 -12.92 -19.74 -2.13
N HIS A 473 -14.22 -19.53 -2.25
CA HIS A 473 -15.09 -20.34 -3.10
C HIS A 473 -14.85 -20.12 -4.60
N ILE A 474 -14.51 -18.88 -5.02
CA ILE A 474 -14.01 -18.63 -6.38
C ILE A 474 -12.77 -19.49 -6.67
N ASN A 475 -11.78 -19.46 -5.76
CA ASN A 475 -10.54 -20.22 -5.93
C ASN A 475 -10.76 -21.73 -5.89
N MET A 476 -11.68 -22.23 -5.05
CA MET A 476 -12.10 -23.64 -5.05
C MET A 476 -12.78 -24.03 -6.36
N GLY A 477 -13.61 -23.15 -6.93
CA GLY A 477 -14.23 -23.36 -8.24
C GLY A 477 -13.19 -23.51 -9.35
N ILE A 478 -12.23 -22.59 -9.39
CA ILE A 478 -11.13 -22.62 -10.36
C ILE A 478 -10.28 -23.90 -10.19
N LEU A 479 -9.95 -24.26 -8.95
CA LEU A 479 -9.17 -25.46 -8.65
C LEU A 479 -9.93 -26.74 -9.05
N ASN A 480 -11.19 -26.87 -8.68
CA ASN A 480 -12.00 -28.03 -9.03
C ASN A 480 -12.12 -28.21 -10.55
N ASN A 481 -12.29 -27.10 -11.28
CA ASN A 481 -12.27 -27.13 -12.75
C ASN A 481 -10.90 -27.61 -13.28
N ALA A 482 -9.80 -27.11 -12.75
CA ALA A 482 -8.44 -27.55 -13.15
C ALA A 482 -8.18 -29.04 -12.81
N MET A 483 -8.87 -29.59 -11.80
CA MET A 483 -8.83 -31.01 -11.43
C MET A 483 -9.79 -31.89 -12.22
N GLY A 484 -10.55 -31.35 -13.19
CA GLY A 484 -11.54 -32.09 -13.98
C GLY A 484 -12.80 -32.45 -13.20
N ARG A 485 -13.23 -31.63 -12.23
CA ARG A 485 -14.41 -31.81 -11.38
C ARG A 485 -15.43 -30.69 -11.62
N PRO A 486 -16.11 -30.63 -12.78
CA PRO A 486 -16.96 -29.50 -13.16
C PRO A 486 -18.16 -29.31 -12.21
N ASP A 487 -18.78 -30.39 -11.71
CA ASP A 487 -19.91 -30.29 -10.77
C ASP A 487 -19.49 -29.63 -9.43
N ASP A 488 -18.31 -29.92 -8.92
CA ASP A 488 -17.80 -29.30 -7.69
C ASP A 488 -17.31 -27.87 -7.95
N ALA A 489 -16.83 -27.59 -9.16
CA ALA A 489 -16.50 -26.23 -9.59
C ALA A 489 -17.76 -25.35 -9.59
N GLU A 490 -18.85 -25.80 -10.21
CA GLU A 490 -20.11 -25.07 -10.27
C GLU A 490 -20.69 -24.80 -8.87
N LYS A 491 -20.73 -25.84 -8.00
CA LYS A 491 -21.16 -25.68 -6.60
C LYS A 491 -20.36 -24.58 -5.89
N SER A 492 -19.05 -24.56 -6.11
CA SER A 492 -18.17 -23.57 -5.48
C SER A 492 -18.48 -22.15 -5.98
N PHE A 493 -18.68 -21.93 -7.28
CA PHE A 493 -19.06 -20.63 -7.82
C PHE A 493 -20.42 -20.15 -7.31
N ILE A 494 -21.41 -21.06 -7.23
CA ILE A 494 -22.73 -20.74 -6.67
C ILE A 494 -22.62 -20.35 -5.19
N LEU A 495 -21.80 -21.06 -4.40
CA LEU A 495 -21.54 -20.69 -3.01
C LEU A 495 -20.88 -19.30 -2.91
N ALA A 496 -19.93 -18.98 -3.78
CA ALA A 496 -19.31 -17.65 -3.83
C ALA A 496 -20.36 -16.55 -4.03
N GLN A 497 -21.29 -16.73 -4.97
CA GLN A 497 -22.39 -15.79 -5.23
C GLN A 497 -23.35 -15.66 -4.03
N ASN A 498 -23.65 -16.77 -3.35
CA ASN A 498 -24.55 -16.78 -2.21
C ASN A 498 -23.96 -16.03 -1.00
N TYR A 499 -22.65 -16.11 -0.81
CA TYR A 499 -21.98 -15.44 0.31
C TYR A 499 -21.71 -13.95 0.06
N ASP A 500 -21.56 -13.53 -1.20
CA ASP A 500 -21.31 -12.11 -1.51
C ASP A 500 -21.97 -11.70 -2.83
N LYS A 501 -23.25 -11.36 -2.75
CA LYS A 501 -24.08 -10.97 -3.89
C LYS A 501 -23.72 -9.61 -4.51
N ASN A 502 -22.92 -8.79 -3.79
CA ASN A 502 -22.54 -7.45 -4.23
C ASN A 502 -21.10 -7.40 -4.79
N ASN A 503 -20.41 -8.53 -4.84
CA ASN A 503 -19.06 -8.62 -5.36
C ASN A 503 -19.08 -8.96 -6.86
N PRO A 504 -18.65 -8.06 -7.75
CA PRO A 504 -18.64 -8.32 -9.19
C PRO A 504 -17.74 -9.49 -9.60
N GLU A 505 -16.66 -9.78 -8.82
CA GLU A 505 -15.72 -10.85 -9.12
C GLU A 505 -16.37 -12.24 -9.10
N VAL A 506 -17.37 -12.46 -8.20
CA VAL A 506 -18.03 -13.76 -8.12
C VAL A 506 -18.82 -14.07 -9.39
N TYR A 507 -19.43 -13.04 -9.99
CA TYR A 507 -20.15 -13.18 -11.25
C TYR A 507 -19.22 -13.28 -12.44
N TYR A 508 -18.15 -12.49 -12.46
CA TYR A 508 -17.13 -12.54 -13.50
C TYR A 508 -16.47 -13.93 -13.60
N HIS A 509 -15.99 -14.48 -12.48
CA HIS A 509 -15.32 -15.79 -12.50
C HIS A 509 -16.27 -16.92 -12.83
N TYR A 510 -17.52 -16.87 -12.37
CA TYR A 510 -18.53 -17.86 -12.74
C TYR A 510 -18.88 -17.75 -14.24
N ALA A 511 -19.06 -16.54 -14.77
CA ALA A 511 -19.28 -16.33 -16.20
C ALA A 511 -18.13 -16.87 -17.06
N ASN A 512 -16.89 -16.65 -16.62
CA ASN A 512 -15.71 -17.14 -17.33
C ASN A 512 -15.66 -18.69 -17.37
N TRP A 513 -16.01 -19.34 -16.27
CA TRP A 513 -16.14 -20.79 -16.22
C TRP A 513 -17.28 -21.28 -17.12
N LEU A 514 -18.49 -20.69 -17.06
CA LEU A 514 -19.63 -21.01 -17.92
C LEU A 514 -19.30 -20.85 -19.41
N LEU A 515 -18.50 -19.84 -19.80
CA LEU A 515 -18.01 -19.69 -21.15
C LEU A 515 -17.13 -20.88 -21.57
N GLY A 516 -16.30 -21.41 -20.67
CA GLY A 516 -15.50 -22.63 -20.89
C GLY A 516 -16.37 -23.87 -21.12
N GLU A 517 -17.50 -23.96 -20.41
CA GLU A 517 -18.52 -25.02 -20.55
C GLU A 517 -19.46 -24.82 -21.73
N ASN A 518 -19.29 -23.79 -22.56
CA ASN A 518 -20.14 -23.40 -23.69
C ASN A 518 -21.60 -23.04 -23.27
N ARG A 519 -21.84 -22.65 -22.03
CA ARG A 519 -23.12 -22.21 -21.50
C ARG A 519 -23.28 -20.68 -21.68
N PHE A 520 -23.35 -20.24 -22.95
CA PHE A 520 -23.24 -18.82 -23.32
C PHE A 520 -24.31 -17.91 -22.72
N ASP A 521 -25.58 -18.35 -22.66
CA ASP A 521 -26.69 -17.54 -22.11
C ASP A 521 -26.51 -17.29 -20.61
N GLU A 522 -26.10 -18.30 -19.88
CA GLU A 522 -25.83 -18.19 -18.44
C GLU A 522 -24.56 -17.38 -18.16
N ALA A 523 -23.53 -17.56 -19.00
CA ALA A 523 -22.33 -16.75 -18.96
C ALA A 523 -22.65 -15.26 -19.16
N LYS A 524 -23.48 -14.96 -20.16
CA LYS A 524 -23.94 -13.59 -20.45
C LYS A 524 -24.69 -13.00 -19.25
N LYS A 525 -25.65 -13.72 -18.69
CA LYS A 525 -26.41 -13.26 -17.52
C LYS A 525 -25.50 -12.90 -16.35
N ASN A 526 -24.47 -13.71 -16.09
CA ASN A 526 -23.54 -13.47 -15.00
C ASN A 526 -22.61 -12.28 -15.29
N VAL A 527 -22.06 -12.17 -16.51
CA VAL A 527 -21.19 -11.04 -16.84
C VAL A 527 -21.95 -9.71 -16.86
N ASP A 528 -23.21 -9.71 -17.30
CA ASP A 528 -24.07 -8.52 -17.22
C ASP A 528 -24.27 -8.09 -15.75
N GLN A 529 -24.48 -9.05 -14.84
CA GLN A 529 -24.58 -8.75 -13.41
C GLN A 529 -23.29 -8.19 -12.83
N ALA A 530 -22.12 -8.71 -13.25
CA ALA A 530 -20.82 -8.16 -12.86
C ALA A 530 -20.69 -6.69 -13.30
N LEU A 531 -21.13 -6.36 -14.52
CA LEU A 531 -21.09 -5.01 -15.08
C LEU A 531 -22.12 -4.06 -14.44
N VAL A 532 -23.27 -4.57 -14.00
CA VAL A 532 -24.23 -3.78 -13.20
C VAL A 532 -23.62 -3.36 -11.88
N LEU A 533 -22.88 -4.27 -11.20
CA LEU A 533 -22.20 -3.99 -9.93
C LEU A 533 -20.96 -3.12 -10.10
N SER A 534 -20.23 -3.29 -11.20
CA SER A 534 -19.01 -2.54 -11.52
C SER A 534 -18.96 -2.20 -13.01
N PRO A 535 -19.52 -1.07 -13.45
CA PRO A 535 -19.53 -0.68 -14.87
C PRO A 535 -18.14 -0.48 -15.49
N ALA A 536 -17.13 -0.21 -14.66
CA ALA A 536 -15.74 -0.02 -15.09
C ALA A 536 -14.90 -1.31 -15.11
N HIS A 537 -15.49 -2.49 -14.86
CA HIS A 537 -14.78 -3.77 -14.78
C HIS A 537 -14.27 -4.23 -16.14
N SER A 538 -13.03 -3.91 -16.48
CA SER A 538 -12.43 -4.16 -17.81
C SER A 538 -12.43 -5.63 -18.20
N SER A 539 -12.09 -6.54 -17.27
CA SER A 539 -12.09 -7.99 -17.55
C SER A 539 -13.48 -8.53 -17.84
N ALA A 540 -14.53 -8.04 -17.14
CA ALA A 540 -15.90 -8.44 -17.40
C ALA A 540 -16.39 -7.95 -18.78
N LYS A 541 -16.00 -6.74 -19.19
CA LYS A 541 -16.28 -6.22 -20.52
C LYS A 541 -15.63 -7.06 -21.60
N SER A 542 -14.34 -7.36 -21.47
CA SER A 542 -13.62 -8.23 -22.40
C SER A 542 -14.23 -9.64 -22.46
N LEU A 543 -14.69 -10.16 -21.32
CA LEU A 543 -15.39 -11.46 -21.27
C LEU A 543 -16.74 -11.40 -22.00
N LEU A 544 -17.51 -10.32 -21.85
CA LEU A 544 -18.77 -10.12 -22.58
C LEU A 544 -18.57 -10.16 -24.08
N VAL A 545 -17.53 -9.48 -24.59
CA VAL A 545 -17.16 -9.53 -26.01
C VAL A 545 -16.87 -10.97 -26.45
N GLN A 546 -16.14 -11.75 -25.66
CA GLN A 546 -15.84 -13.15 -25.97
C GLN A 546 -17.11 -14.04 -25.99
N ILE A 547 -18.00 -13.85 -25.01
CA ILE A 547 -19.27 -14.59 -24.93
C ILE A 547 -20.12 -14.31 -26.15
N LEU A 548 -20.27 -13.03 -26.55
CA LEU A 548 -21.08 -12.62 -27.68
C LEU A 548 -20.47 -13.11 -29.02
N SER A 549 -19.16 -13.12 -29.14
CA SER A 549 -18.48 -13.60 -30.36
C SER A 549 -18.61 -15.11 -30.54
N LYS A 550 -18.61 -15.91 -29.46
CA LYS A 550 -18.79 -17.37 -29.51
C LYS A 550 -20.27 -17.79 -29.60
N GLY A 551 -21.16 -16.99 -29.02
CA GLY A 551 -22.61 -17.25 -28.99
C GLY A 551 -23.40 -16.78 -30.22
N ALA A 552 -22.80 -16.69 -31.41
CA ALA A 552 -23.46 -16.29 -32.67
C ALA A 552 -23.88 -14.80 -32.79
N ASN A 553 -23.56 -13.94 -31.86
CA ASN A 553 -23.84 -12.50 -31.91
C ASN A 553 -22.56 -11.67 -32.22
N THR A 554 -21.91 -12.07 -33.35
CA THR A 554 -20.60 -11.47 -33.74
C THR A 554 -20.66 -9.96 -33.95
N ILE A 555 -21.78 -9.42 -34.42
CA ILE A 555 -21.94 -7.97 -34.66
C ILE A 555 -21.96 -7.23 -33.33
N THR A 556 -22.82 -7.62 -32.41
CA THR A 556 -22.92 -6.96 -31.06
C THR A 556 -21.60 -7.00 -30.29
N ALA A 557 -20.83 -8.09 -30.44
CA ALA A 557 -19.50 -8.19 -29.85
C ALA A 557 -18.54 -7.14 -30.40
N LEU A 558 -18.53 -7.00 -31.75
CA LEU A 558 -17.68 -6.02 -32.42
C LEU A 558 -18.13 -4.57 -32.17
N GLU A 559 -19.44 -4.32 -31.97
CA GLU A 559 -19.97 -3.01 -31.57
C GLU A 559 -19.43 -2.59 -30.21
N ILE A 560 -19.51 -3.48 -29.22
CA ILE A 560 -19.02 -3.24 -27.86
C ILE A 560 -17.50 -3.02 -27.88
N ASP A 561 -16.76 -3.89 -28.59
CA ASP A 561 -15.29 -3.80 -28.67
C ASP A 561 -14.83 -2.49 -29.33
N ALA A 562 -15.53 -2.02 -30.36
CA ALA A 562 -15.24 -0.78 -31.04
C ALA A 562 -15.60 0.47 -30.22
N LEU A 563 -16.61 0.38 -29.34
CA LEU A 563 -17.03 1.48 -28.47
C LEU A 563 -16.13 1.62 -27.23
N GLU A 564 -15.63 0.52 -26.70
CA GLU A 564 -14.81 0.53 -25.46
C GLU A 564 -13.38 1.05 -25.68
N ILE A 565 -12.73 0.63 -26.75
CA ILE A 565 -11.38 1.09 -27.13
C ILE A 565 -11.43 1.45 -28.60
N PRO A 566 -11.88 2.65 -28.96
CA PRO A 566 -12.01 3.07 -30.34
C PRO A 566 -10.68 2.99 -31.10
N SER A 567 -10.65 2.21 -32.18
CA SER A 567 -9.53 2.20 -33.11
C SER A 567 -10.04 2.05 -34.54
N ALA A 568 -9.28 2.56 -35.53
CA ALA A 568 -9.66 2.48 -36.91
C ALA A 568 -9.85 1.01 -37.36
N ASP A 569 -8.98 0.10 -36.91
CA ASP A 569 -9.03 -1.32 -37.29
C ASP A 569 -10.27 -2.03 -36.72
N LYS A 570 -10.70 -1.69 -35.51
CA LYS A 570 -11.93 -2.24 -34.91
C LYS A 570 -13.18 -1.79 -35.65
N TYR A 571 -13.27 -0.52 -36.03
CA TYR A 571 -14.36 -0.02 -36.86
C TYR A 571 -14.35 -0.60 -38.27
N ILE A 572 -13.18 -0.90 -38.86
CA ILE A 572 -13.09 -1.64 -40.14
C ILE A 572 -13.61 -3.07 -39.95
N SER A 573 -13.22 -3.75 -38.89
CA SER A 573 -13.71 -5.11 -38.60
C SER A 573 -15.22 -5.15 -38.44
N LEU A 574 -15.78 -4.17 -37.69
CA LEU A 574 -17.22 -4.00 -37.52
C LEU A 574 -17.92 -3.69 -38.87
N SER A 575 -17.35 -2.85 -39.74
CA SER A 575 -17.89 -2.53 -41.04
C SER A 575 -18.02 -3.77 -41.94
N LEU A 576 -17.00 -4.65 -41.90
CA LEU A 576 -17.03 -5.91 -42.62
C LEU A 576 -18.11 -6.88 -42.12
N ALA A 577 -18.31 -6.91 -40.79
CA ALA A 577 -19.37 -7.73 -40.20
C ALA A 577 -20.76 -7.22 -40.60
N TYR A 578 -21.00 -5.91 -40.55
CA TYR A 578 -22.24 -5.32 -41.07
C TYR A 578 -22.46 -5.60 -42.54
N TYR A 579 -21.40 -5.41 -43.36
CA TYR A 579 -21.48 -5.68 -44.80
C TYR A 579 -21.89 -7.13 -45.12
N LYS A 580 -21.25 -8.12 -44.43
CA LYS A 580 -21.54 -9.55 -44.60
C LYS A 580 -22.99 -9.91 -44.23
N ASN A 581 -23.59 -9.15 -43.31
CA ASN A 581 -24.98 -9.34 -42.88
C ASN A 581 -25.99 -8.47 -43.63
N GLY A 582 -25.57 -7.78 -44.72
CA GLY A 582 -26.45 -6.95 -45.54
C GLY A 582 -26.82 -5.59 -44.93
N MET A 583 -26.19 -5.21 -43.83
CA MET A 583 -26.40 -3.95 -43.11
C MET A 583 -25.45 -2.88 -43.68
N PHE A 584 -25.74 -2.45 -44.91
CA PHE A 584 -24.81 -1.61 -45.68
C PHE A 584 -24.74 -0.17 -45.18
N ILE A 585 -25.79 0.34 -44.56
CA ILE A 585 -25.81 1.71 -44.00
C ILE A 585 -24.90 1.74 -42.77
N GLU A 586 -25.08 0.80 -41.88
CA GLU A 586 -24.30 0.65 -40.65
C GLU A 586 -22.81 0.37 -40.97
N ALA A 587 -22.56 -0.39 -42.05
CA ALA A 587 -21.19 -0.59 -42.55
C ALA A 587 -20.50 0.72 -42.95
N ILE A 588 -21.25 1.63 -43.60
CA ILE A 588 -20.74 2.96 -43.98
C ILE A 588 -20.50 3.81 -42.76
N GLU A 589 -21.41 3.80 -41.79
CA GLU A 589 -21.23 4.55 -40.49
C GLU A 589 -20.00 4.09 -39.75
N ALA A 590 -19.78 2.79 -39.63
CA ALA A 590 -18.58 2.23 -39.02
C ALA A 590 -17.30 2.66 -39.75
N CYS A 591 -17.30 2.65 -41.10
CA CYS A 591 -16.17 3.17 -41.88
C CYS A 591 -15.93 4.67 -41.63
N ASN A 592 -16.97 5.47 -41.50
CA ASN A 592 -16.83 6.90 -41.20
C ASN A 592 -16.18 7.12 -39.83
N LYS A 593 -16.56 6.37 -38.82
CA LYS A 593 -15.89 6.39 -37.51
C LYS A 593 -14.41 5.96 -37.60
N ALA A 594 -14.09 4.98 -38.45
CA ALA A 594 -12.70 4.62 -38.72
C ALA A 594 -11.91 5.78 -39.34
N LEU A 595 -12.55 6.54 -40.25
CA LEU A 595 -11.96 7.69 -40.93
C LEU A 595 -11.84 8.93 -40.03
N GLU A 596 -12.68 9.09 -39.00
CA GLU A 596 -12.50 10.11 -37.96
C GLU A 596 -11.20 9.88 -37.18
N ILE A 597 -10.82 8.63 -36.98
CA ILE A 597 -9.58 8.26 -36.30
C ILE A 597 -8.38 8.30 -37.22
N ASN A 598 -8.52 7.74 -38.42
CA ASN A 598 -7.47 7.73 -39.46
C ASN A 598 -8.05 8.15 -40.85
N PRO A 599 -7.99 9.44 -41.21
CA PRO A 599 -8.53 9.94 -42.47
C PRO A 599 -7.85 9.39 -43.72
N LYS A 600 -6.66 8.80 -43.63
CA LYS A 600 -5.89 8.27 -44.77
C LYS A 600 -5.95 6.74 -44.86
N LEU A 601 -7.11 6.14 -44.60
CA LEU A 601 -7.31 4.70 -44.58
C LEU A 601 -7.99 4.20 -45.86
N PRO A 602 -7.25 3.67 -46.87
CA PRO A 602 -7.82 3.24 -48.18
C PRO A 602 -8.91 2.17 -48.03
N VAL A 603 -8.73 1.25 -47.06
CA VAL A 603 -9.67 0.16 -46.80
C VAL A 603 -11.06 0.68 -46.38
N ALA A 604 -11.13 1.75 -45.60
CA ALA A 604 -12.39 2.36 -45.18
C ALA A 604 -13.16 2.91 -46.40
N TYR A 605 -12.48 3.67 -47.28
CA TYR A 605 -13.08 4.20 -48.48
C TYR A 605 -13.53 3.09 -49.44
N ASN A 606 -12.77 2.00 -49.58
CA ASN A 606 -13.16 0.84 -50.36
C ASN A 606 -14.41 0.14 -49.81
N ASN A 607 -14.50 -0.01 -48.47
CA ASN A 607 -15.67 -0.63 -47.84
C ASN A 607 -16.91 0.26 -47.98
N ILE A 608 -16.75 1.60 -47.89
CA ILE A 608 -17.82 2.56 -48.21
C ILE A 608 -18.27 2.39 -49.65
N CYS A 609 -17.35 2.34 -50.60
CA CYS A 609 -17.66 2.14 -52.02
C CYS A 609 -18.44 0.83 -52.21
N SER A 610 -17.96 -0.28 -51.68
CA SER A 610 -18.60 -1.59 -51.78
C SER A 610 -20.02 -1.56 -51.21
N SER A 611 -20.23 -0.94 -50.06
CA SER A 611 -21.55 -0.80 -49.43
C SER A 611 -22.48 0.09 -50.22
N LEU A 612 -21.98 1.18 -50.80
CA LEU A 612 -22.74 2.08 -51.66
C LEU A 612 -23.13 1.41 -53.00
N ASN A 613 -22.27 0.52 -53.54
CA ASN A 613 -22.59 -0.30 -54.70
C ASN A 613 -23.78 -1.23 -54.41
N GLN A 614 -23.78 -1.89 -53.27
CA GLN A 614 -24.92 -2.73 -52.83
C GLN A 614 -26.22 -1.92 -52.66
N LEU A 615 -26.11 -0.69 -52.20
CA LEU A 615 -27.24 0.26 -52.07
C LEU A 615 -27.64 0.90 -53.41
N LYS A 616 -26.99 0.54 -54.53
CA LYS A 616 -27.21 1.11 -55.85
C LYS A 616 -27.00 2.63 -55.93
N LYS A 617 -26.16 3.19 -55.03
CA LYS A 617 -25.81 4.62 -55.00
C LYS A 617 -24.53 4.89 -55.80
N TRP A 618 -24.59 4.57 -57.12
CA TRP A 618 -23.45 4.41 -57.99
C TRP A 618 -22.52 5.64 -58.06
N GLY A 619 -23.07 6.87 -58.15
CA GLY A 619 -22.23 8.08 -58.22
C GLY A 619 -21.46 8.35 -56.88
N LYS A 620 -22.07 8.04 -55.75
CA LYS A 620 -21.36 8.15 -54.45
C LYS A 620 -20.32 7.02 -54.26
N ALA A 621 -20.64 5.83 -54.77
CA ALA A 621 -19.71 4.71 -54.80
C ALA A 621 -18.47 5.03 -55.63
N GLU A 622 -18.64 5.58 -56.83
CA GLU A 622 -17.55 6.01 -57.68
C GLU A 622 -16.57 6.96 -56.95
N ALA A 623 -17.11 8.02 -56.32
CA ALA A 623 -16.31 8.98 -55.58
C ALA A 623 -15.52 8.32 -54.42
N ALA A 624 -16.15 7.39 -53.68
CA ALA A 624 -15.51 6.69 -52.58
C ALA A 624 -14.38 5.76 -53.09
N CYS A 625 -14.61 5.03 -54.18
CA CYS A 625 -13.59 4.17 -54.77
C CYS A 625 -12.41 4.97 -55.34
N GLN A 626 -12.67 6.11 -55.99
CA GLN A 626 -11.61 7.01 -56.48
C GLN A 626 -10.74 7.48 -55.31
N LYS A 627 -11.34 7.83 -54.16
CA LYS A 627 -10.60 8.22 -52.99
C LYS A 627 -9.73 7.09 -52.41
N ALA A 628 -10.22 5.86 -52.41
CA ALA A 628 -9.42 4.69 -52.02
C ALA A 628 -8.19 4.50 -52.92
N ILE A 629 -8.37 4.68 -54.26
CA ILE A 629 -7.29 4.54 -55.24
C ILE A 629 -6.32 5.71 -55.19
N GLU A 630 -6.77 6.94 -54.91
CA GLU A 630 -5.88 8.08 -54.67
C GLU A 630 -4.90 7.81 -53.52
N LEU A 631 -5.40 7.19 -52.44
CA LEU A 631 -4.60 6.88 -51.28
C LEU A 631 -3.71 5.65 -51.46
N TYR A 632 -4.15 4.69 -52.27
CA TYR A 632 -3.41 3.48 -52.60
C TYR A 632 -3.63 3.08 -54.06
N PRO A 633 -2.76 3.54 -54.99
CA PRO A 633 -2.94 3.36 -56.45
C PRO A 633 -3.02 1.91 -56.92
N ASP A 634 -2.41 0.98 -56.20
CA ASP A 634 -2.41 -0.45 -56.54
C ASP A 634 -3.51 -1.27 -55.88
N TYR A 635 -4.53 -0.59 -55.29
CA TYR A 635 -5.61 -1.27 -54.58
C TYR A 635 -6.59 -1.92 -55.55
N GLN A 636 -6.31 -3.16 -55.97
CA GLN A 636 -7.06 -3.88 -57.01
C GLN A 636 -8.54 -4.03 -56.65
N LEU A 637 -8.89 -4.28 -55.38
CA LEU A 637 -10.28 -4.43 -54.94
C LEU A 637 -11.08 -3.13 -55.13
N ALA A 638 -10.47 -1.98 -54.84
CA ALA A 638 -11.10 -0.68 -55.08
C ALA A 638 -11.28 -0.39 -56.60
N LYS A 639 -10.32 -0.78 -57.42
CA LYS A 639 -10.45 -0.68 -58.92
C LYS A 639 -11.61 -1.53 -59.42
N ASN A 640 -11.77 -2.75 -58.94
CA ASN A 640 -12.87 -3.63 -59.31
C ASN A 640 -14.24 -3.06 -58.89
N ASN A 641 -14.32 -2.52 -57.65
CA ASN A 641 -15.54 -1.89 -57.15
C ASN A 641 -15.88 -0.59 -57.91
N LEU A 642 -14.85 0.16 -58.35
CA LEU A 642 -15.02 1.35 -59.15
C LEU A 642 -15.59 0.99 -60.52
N LEU A 643 -15.02 -0.03 -61.18
CA LEU A 643 -15.50 -0.52 -62.47
C LEU A 643 -16.98 -0.98 -62.41
N TRP A 644 -17.34 -1.65 -61.31
CA TRP A 644 -18.73 -2.03 -61.06
C TRP A 644 -19.63 -0.79 -60.97
N ALA A 645 -19.30 0.20 -60.13
CA ALA A 645 -20.06 1.43 -59.99
C ALA A 645 -20.25 2.16 -61.33
N GLN A 646 -19.17 2.32 -62.09
CA GLN A 646 -19.19 3.00 -63.42
C GLN A 646 -20.03 2.25 -64.45
N THR A 647 -19.94 0.92 -64.49
CA THR A 647 -20.73 0.07 -65.38
C THR A 647 -22.23 0.22 -65.15
N GLU A 648 -22.63 0.19 -63.87
CA GLU A 648 -24.04 0.31 -63.52
C GLU A 648 -24.56 1.76 -63.64
N LEU A 649 -23.70 2.76 -63.42
CA LEU A 649 -24.03 4.16 -63.69
C LEU A 649 -24.32 4.46 -65.17
N ILE A 650 -23.58 3.80 -66.10
CA ILE A 650 -23.80 3.90 -67.53
C ILE A 650 -25.13 3.22 -67.95
N LYS A 651 -25.45 2.08 -67.32
CA LYS A 651 -26.74 1.38 -67.63
C LYS A 651 -27.96 2.13 -67.08
N ALA A 652 -27.78 2.99 -66.01
CA ALA A 652 -28.84 3.76 -65.42
C ALA A 652 -29.13 5.10 -66.12
N LYS A 653 -28.25 5.54 -66.99
CA LYS A 653 -28.44 6.68 -67.90
C LYS A 653 -29.07 6.20 -69.24
#